data_4f5b4b40e102b930e705efbfc6ccd32c
#
_entry.id   4f5b4b40e102b930e705efbfc6ccd32c
#
_cell.length_a   1.000
_cell.length_b   1.000
_cell.length_c   1.000
_cell.angle_alpha   90.00
_cell.angle_beta   90.00
_cell.angle_gamma   90.00
#
_symmetry.space_group_name_H-M   'P 1'
#
loop_
_entity.id
_entity.type
_entity.pdbx_description
1 polymer ?
#
loop_
_entity_poly.entity_id
_entity_poly.type
_entity_poly.pdbx_seq_one_letter_code
_entity_poly.pdbx_strand_id
1 'polypeptide(L)'
;MNDVIKSGNIIKKIRDGKQLEEIALFARNCIFRDGPEDTLVLEILSYLKLFQPTFFEKFEDELIETMGLFFKNPSPDTLQGVVFDMYRQHIKEKYGEDYTPMQASILEQIEDKHHFSFSAPTSTGKSFVFRNLIRSASNDVVVIVPSRALINEYYDRIREIVNIKEVNVLTFVDRINTKFAKRNIFILTPERSRELFKNKSWLNIDLILFDEAQLSDEKSVRGLYFDSIVRRALKSFPDAKYVFAHPFISNPEAQLERNGIIDTQSAAINYEQKNVGQIFYVHNPATGDFYHLGTSKEILGKQKLKAEFDPIERAISSGGSVLIYVSKSHIYNKSIYSDFDKYIKLCNKLENPDALQMIDELRSYIGASKNNALFYNSEMLEKLSLGIVTHHGSMPLAARLILEHFTQSGFCRICFATSTLEQGINMPFDVVYLDKFEASKSLSVKNLIGRAGRSTVDAKFDYGSVVIRNNAITSLRRVMRKAEPLSKISNLDVTDDSLDEKYKEFKEAINTGAFSDEYNLPSADVEKLHSDDVTAMIPQLLDMMFDDGNIISPNTDMKEVNDLFSKLYQQYLGRKLCQAEKSVLSTAVKIMIWKIYGKTFHRICQYRYAYASRTAERQQLYRKRNAEEANSIPAKYIVGYHDIPDKDLTAYPLVSTSIAAKDVDYDLIVYDTYDYLDKLIGFKLSDIFYAIFYQYYEATSDERALRLAKYFKYGTDKEREIWMLRYGFSFEEIEWVSECVDSIDETEIKFNDKINALDDAQLKSIEQYVHE
;
A
#
# COMPACT_ATOMS: atom_id res chain seq x y z
N MET A 1 -5.57 41.58 -14.10
CA MET A 1 -6.29 40.34 -14.46
C MET A 1 -6.99 40.63 -15.78
N ASN A 2 -6.47 40.06 -16.85
CA ASN A 2 -6.74 40.47 -18.22
C ASN A 2 -8.20 40.23 -18.63
N ASP A 3 -8.73 41.07 -19.50
CA ASP A 3 -10.07 41.00 -20.08
C ASP A 3 -10.36 39.65 -20.77
N VAL A 4 -9.33 38.92 -21.17
CA VAL A 4 -9.40 37.57 -21.73
C VAL A 4 -10.05 36.56 -20.76
N ILE A 5 -9.71 36.64 -19.46
CA ILE A 5 -10.24 35.76 -18.42
C ILE A 5 -11.63 36.18 -17.96
N LYS A 6 -11.90 37.49 -17.91
CA LYS A 6 -13.23 38.01 -17.53
C LYS A 6 -14.35 37.60 -18.48
N SER A 7 -14.02 37.20 -19.70
CA SER A 7 -15.02 36.90 -20.72
C SER A 7 -15.68 35.53 -20.62
N GLY A 8 -15.24 34.61 -19.74
CA GLY A 8 -15.75 33.24 -19.62
C GLY A 8 -15.68 32.41 -20.92
N ASN A 9 -15.56 31.10 -20.87
CA ASN A 9 -15.39 30.22 -22.03
C ASN A 9 -13.98 30.13 -22.63
N ILE A 10 -12.94 30.16 -21.82
CA ILE A 10 -11.55 30.00 -22.30
C ILE A 10 -11.41 28.67 -23.07
N ILE A 11 -11.98 27.58 -22.58
CA ILE A 11 -11.92 26.27 -23.27
C ILE A 11 -12.51 26.37 -24.68
N LYS A 12 -13.65 27.03 -24.84
CA LYS A 12 -14.27 27.20 -26.16
C LYS A 12 -13.41 28.05 -27.08
N LYS A 13 -12.77 29.12 -26.58
CA LYS A 13 -11.83 29.93 -27.38
C LYS A 13 -10.64 29.11 -27.84
N ILE A 14 -10.03 28.32 -26.95
CA ILE A 14 -8.91 27.44 -27.30
C ILE A 14 -9.34 26.42 -28.34
N ARG A 15 -10.48 25.76 -28.15
CA ARG A 15 -11.00 24.78 -29.10
C ARG A 15 -11.25 25.38 -30.47
N ASP A 16 -11.87 26.56 -30.50
CA ASP A 16 -12.20 27.27 -31.74
C ASP A 16 -10.98 28.01 -32.38
N GLY A 17 -9.78 27.90 -31.82
CA GLY A 17 -8.55 28.52 -32.31
C GLY A 17 -8.50 30.04 -32.15
N LYS A 18 -9.26 30.61 -31.19
CA LYS A 18 -9.40 32.07 -30.98
C LYS A 18 -8.53 32.55 -29.83
N GLN A 19 -7.87 33.71 -30.02
CA GLN A 19 -7.07 34.39 -29.00
C GLN A 19 -5.95 33.49 -28.37
N LEU A 20 -5.41 32.55 -29.13
CA LEU A 20 -4.43 31.58 -28.64
C LEU A 20 -3.18 32.25 -28.05
N GLU A 21 -2.60 33.21 -28.76
CA GLU A 21 -1.40 33.94 -28.33
C GLU A 21 -1.60 34.68 -26.99
N GLU A 22 -2.78 35.36 -26.86
CA GLU A 22 -3.11 36.09 -25.62
C GLU A 22 -3.30 35.14 -24.42
N ILE A 23 -3.95 33.98 -24.66
CA ILE A 23 -4.18 32.95 -23.63
C ILE A 23 -2.85 32.29 -23.21
N ALA A 24 -2.00 31.93 -24.18
CA ALA A 24 -0.69 31.35 -23.93
C ALA A 24 0.23 32.32 -23.18
N LEU A 25 0.28 33.59 -23.61
CA LEU A 25 1.07 34.64 -22.96
C LEU A 25 0.62 34.87 -21.51
N PHE A 26 -0.69 34.84 -21.27
CA PHE A 26 -1.23 34.94 -19.91
C PHE A 26 -0.74 33.76 -19.04
N ALA A 27 -0.86 32.52 -19.52
CA ALA A 27 -0.46 31.33 -18.78
C ALA A 27 1.06 31.35 -18.49
N ARG A 28 1.90 31.70 -19.48
CA ARG A 28 3.35 31.83 -19.32
C ARG A 28 3.71 32.87 -18.27
N ASN A 29 3.10 34.08 -18.32
CA ASN A 29 3.38 35.16 -17.38
C ASN A 29 3.00 34.76 -15.94
N CYS A 30 1.94 33.98 -15.74
CA CYS A 30 1.57 33.46 -14.42
C CYS A 30 2.62 32.47 -13.90
N ILE A 31 3.05 31.49 -14.73
CA ILE A 31 4.08 30.54 -14.33
C ILE A 31 5.42 31.22 -14.06
N PHE A 32 5.79 32.18 -14.87
CA PHE A 32 7.03 32.95 -14.69
C PHE A 32 7.06 33.73 -13.36
N ARG A 33 5.92 34.26 -12.95
CA ARG A 33 5.83 35.06 -11.73
C ARG A 33 5.67 34.21 -10.46
N ASP A 34 4.78 33.20 -10.50
CA ASP A 34 4.31 32.48 -9.32
C ASP A 34 4.72 31.00 -9.31
N GLY A 35 5.36 30.51 -10.39
CA GLY A 35 5.61 29.08 -10.57
C GLY A 35 4.36 28.29 -10.99
N PRO A 36 4.44 26.96 -11.11
CA PRO A 36 3.33 26.10 -11.53
C PRO A 36 2.37 25.75 -10.36
N GLU A 37 1.95 26.75 -9.58
CA GLU A 37 1.07 26.58 -8.40
C GLU A 37 -0.42 26.67 -8.76
N ASP A 38 -0.77 27.55 -9.71
CA ASP A 38 -2.16 27.82 -10.06
C ASP A 38 -2.77 26.70 -10.92
N THR A 39 -3.72 25.99 -10.35
CA THR A 39 -4.47 24.93 -11.06
C THR A 39 -5.17 25.43 -12.31
N LEU A 40 -5.64 26.70 -12.33
CA LEU A 40 -6.28 27.32 -13.48
C LEU A 40 -5.31 27.42 -14.67
N VAL A 41 -4.08 27.83 -14.41
CA VAL A 41 -3.05 27.99 -15.44
C VAL A 41 -2.67 26.64 -16.03
N LEU A 42 -2.42 25.64 -15.19
CA LEU A 42 -2.12 24.28 -15.65
C LEU A 42 -3.28 23.66 -16.45
N GLU A 43 -4.53 23.95 -16.06
CA GLU A 43 -5.71 23.53 -16.81
C GLU A 43 -5.77 24.19 -18.20
N ILE A 44 -5.49 25.47 -18.31
CA ILE A 44 -5.41 26.20 -19.59
C ILE A 44 -4.35 25.59 -20.50
N LEU A 45 -3.16 25.33 -19.98
CA LEU A 45 -2.07 24.69 -20.73
C LEU A 45 -2.45 23.29 -21.21
N SER A 46 -3.14 22.51 -20.37
CA SER A 46 -3.64 21.20 -20.73
C SER A 46 -4.63 21.26 -21.89
N TYR A 47 -5.54 22.23 -21.90
CA TYR A 47 -6.48 22.44 -22.99
C TYR A 47 -5.82 22.95 -24.27
N LEU A 48 -4.78 23.81 -24.15
CA LEU A 48 -3.97 24.23 -25.30
C LEU A 48 -3.29 23.03 -25.94
N LYS A 49 -2.65 22.17 -25.16
CA LYS A 49 -2.02 20.95 -25.67
C LYS A 49 -3.04 19.97 -26.29
N LEU A 50 -4.24 19.81 -25.65
CA LEU A 50 -5.28 18.92 -26.14
C LEU A 50 -5.86 19.34 -27.49
N PHE A 51 -6.21 20.62 -27.66
CA PHE A 51 -6.93 21.12 -28.82
C PHE A 51 -6.05 21.76 -29.88
N GLN A 52 -4.88 22.27 -29.51
CA GLN A 52 -3.98 23.04 -30.38
C GLN A 52 -2.51 22.56 -30.22
N PRO A 53 -2.21 21.26 -30.44
CA PRO A 53 -0.90 20.69 -30.15
C PRO A 53 0.23 21.37 -30.93
N THR A 54 0.06 21.61 -32.24
CA THR A 54 1.07 22.26 -33.07
C THR A 54 1.33 23.72 -32.68
N PHE A 55 0.35 24.43 -32.13
CA PHE A 55 0.53 25.75 -31.56
C PHE A 55 1.29 25.67 -30.24
N PHE A 56 0.94 24.69 -29.38
CA PHE A 56 1.54 24.48 -28.07
C PHE A 56 3.02 24.11 -28.13
N GLU A 57 3.42 23.29 -29.09
CA GLU A 57 4.81 22.87 -29.32
C GLU A 57 5.79 24.06 -29.50
N LYS A 58 5.30 25.20 -29.98
CA LYS A 58 6.14 26.39 -30.24
C LYS A 58 6.74 27.04 -28.98
N PHE A 59 6.13 26.79 -27.81
CA PHE A 59 6.59 27.37 -26.54
C PHE A 59 6.72 26.35 -25.42
N GLU A 60 6.55 25.08 -25.72
CA GLU A 60 6.57 23.99 -24.74
C GLU A 60 7.93 23.93 -24.03
N ASP A 61 9.05 24.12 -24.74
CA ASP A 61 10.38 24.07 -24.15
C ASP A 61 10.61 25.19 -23.13
N GLU A 62 10.27 26.42 -23.48
CA GLU A 62 10.36 27.57 -22.58
C GLU A 62 9.46 27.38 -21.34
N LEU A 63 8.30 26.76 -21.53
CA LEU A 63 7.37 26.45 -20.43
C LEU A 63 7.98 25.44 -19.45
N ILE A 64 8.55 24.34 -19.94
CA ILE A 64 9.18 23.28 -19.14
C ILE A 64 10.35 23.84 -18.33
N GLU A 65 11.18 24.68 -18.93
CA GLU A 65 12.28 25.35 -18.25
C GLU A 65 11.77 26.27 -17.13
N THR A 66 10.74 27.06 -17.41
CA THR A 66 10.14 27.99 -16.43
C THR A 66 9.45 27.24 -15.28
N MET A 67 8.93 26.03 -15.52
CA MET A 67 8.38 25.14 -14.50
C MET A 67 9.45 24.45 -13.64
N GLY A 68 10.74 24.60 -13.97
CA GLY A 68 11.84 23.94 -13.25
C GLY A 68 12.03 22.47 -13.60
N LEU A 69 11.45 22.00 -14.70
CA LEU A 69 11.56 20.61 -15.17
C LEU A 69 12.74 20.45 -16.15
N PHE A 70 13.92 20.93 -15.74
CA PHE A 70 15.12 21.04 -16.58
C PHE A 70 15.57 19.72 -17.20
N PHE A 71 15.35 18.60 -16.51
CA PHE A 71 15.72 17.28 -16.99
C PHE A 71 14.97 16.84 -18.26
N LYS A 72 13.86 17.53 -18.59
CA LYS A 72 13.07 17.27 -19.80
C LYS A 72 13.54 18.03 -21.03
N ASN A 73 14.42 19.01 -20.86
CA ASN A 73 15.07 19.77 -21.97
C ASN A 73 16.59 19.89 -21.75
N PRO A 74 17.37 18.83 -21.99
CA PRO A 74 18.78 18.77 -21.68
C PRO A 74 19.66 19.62 -22.63
N SER A 75 19.11 20.15 -23.73
CA SER A 75 19.85 20.93 -24.74
C SER A 75 19.05 22.18 -25.11
N PRO A 76 19.03 23.20 -24.25
CA PRO A 76 18.27 24.42 -24.50
C PRO A 76 18.85 25.28 -25.62
N ASP A 77 17.98 25.82 -26.48
CA ASP A 77 18.35 26.67 -27.61
C ASP A 77 18.26 28.18 -27.28
N THR A 78 17.76 28.55 -26.11
CA THR A 78 17.56 29.94 -25.70
C THR A 78 18.58 30.39 -24.66
N LEU A 79 18.88 31.70 -24.60
CA LEU A 79 19.74 32.25 -23.55
C LEU A 79 19.18 31.97 -22.14
N GLN A 80 17.89 32.06 -21.97
CA GLN A 80 17.20 31.73 -20.70
C GLN A 80 17.39 30.25 -20.34
N GLY A 81 17.23 29.36 -21.30
CA GLY A 81 17.44 27.92 -21.12
C GLY A 81 18.89 27.60 -20.75
N VAL A 82 19.88 28.27 -21.33
CA VAL A 82 21.30 28.13 -20.95
C VAL A 82 21.53 28.53 -19.48
N VAL A 83 20.90 29.61 -18.99
CA VAL A 83 20.99 30.02 -17.58
C VAL A 83 20.35 28.95 -16.66
N PHE A 84 19.21 28.41 -17.04
CA PHE A 84 18.57 27.31 -16.27
C PHE A 84 19.39 26.02 -16.31
N ASP A 85 20.05 25.71 -17.41
CA ASP A 85 20.96 24.57 -17.50
C ASP A 85 22.20 24.74 -16.59
N MET A 86 22.77 25.93 -16.53
CA MET A 86 23.84 26.23 -15.57
C MET A 86 23.36 26.03 -14.11
N TYR A 87 22.16 26.45 -13.79
CA TYR A 87 21.58 26.22 -12.46
C TYR A 87 21.34 24.73 -12.21
N ARG A 88 20.83 23.97 -13.18
CA ARG A 88 20.70 22.51 -13.13
C ARG A 88 22.05 21.82 -12.85
N GLN A 89 23.10 22.23 -13.58
CA GLN A 89 24.46 21.70 -13.40
C GLN A 89 24.97 21.97 -11.98
N HIS A 90 24.76 23.17 -11.45
CA HIS A 90 25.13 23.51 -10.08
C HIS A 90 24.43 22.63 -9.05
N ILE A 91 23.11 22.38 -9.20
CA ILE A 91 22.35 21.45 -8.34
C ILE A 91 22.96 20.05 -8.44
N LYS A 92 23.25 19.58 -9.66
CA LYS A 92 23.83 18.26 -9.90
C LYS A 92 25.22 18.10 -9.29
N GLU A 93 26.07 19.12 -9.36
CA GLU A 93 27.39 19.12 -8.70
C GLU A 93 27.26 19.03 -7.17
N LYS A 94 26.28 19.75 -6.58
CA LYS A 94 26.07 19.76 -5.12
C LYS A 94 25.48 18.46 -4.60
N TYR A 95 24.49 17.88 -5.29
CA TYR A 95 23.70 16.76 -4.78
C TYR A 95 23.88 15.44 -5.53
N GLY A 96 24.66 15.42 -6.61
CA GLY A 96 25.01 14.21 -7.38
C GLY A 96 24.00 13.78 -8.43
N GLU A 97 22.80 14.38 -8.48
CA GLU A 97 21.72 14.05 -9.42
C GLU A 97 21.01 15.31 -9.92
N ASP A 98 20.20 15.16 -10.96
CA ASP A 98 19.35 16.23 -11.49
C ASP A 98 18.09 16.37 -10.60
N TYR A 99 18.03 17.39 -9.74
CA TYR A 99 16.88 17.73 -8.92
C TYR A 99 16.12 18.93 -9.47
N THR A 100 14.81 18.96 -9.23
CA THR A 100 14.03 20.19 -9.45
C THR A 100 14.43 21.26 -8.44
N PRO A 101 14.21 22.56 -8.72
CA PRO A 101 14.50 23.64 -7.77
C PRO A 101 13.85 23.42 -6.40
N MET A 102 12.61 22.88 -6.39
CA MET A 102 11.90 22.57 -5.16
C MET A 102 12.61 21.46 -4.36
N GLN A 103 13.01 20.38 -5.00
CA GLN A 103 13.72 19.28 -4.35
C GLN A 103 15.07 19.76 -3.78
N ALA A 104 15.82 20.55 -4.55
CA ALA A 104 17.08 21.15 -4.10
C ALA A 104 16.88 22.09 -2.91
N SER A 105 15.85 22.92 -2.92
CA SER A 105 15.48 23.78 -1.79
C SER A 105 15.10 23.01 -0.54
N ILE A 106 14.37 21.90 -0.67
CA ILE A 106 14.07 21.01 0.47
C ILE A 106 15.36 20.44 1.05
N LEU A 107 16.26 19.90 0.20
CA LEU A 107 17.54 19.34 0.65
C LEU A 107 18.39 20.37 1.39
N GLU A 108 18.50 21.58 0.86
CA GLU A 108 19.24 22.68 1.49
C GLU A 108 18.68 23.04 2.87
N GLN A 109 17.37 23.12 3.01
CA GLN A 109 16.72 23.44 4.28
C GLN A 109 16.82 22.31 5.30
N ILE A 110 16.84 21.05 4.85
CA ILE A 110 17.00 19.89 5.75
C ILE A 110 18.43 19.80 6.29
N GLU A 111 19.44 20.25 5.54
CA GLU A 111 20.85 20.01 5.83
C GLU A 111 21.21 20.38 7.27
N ASP A 112 20.79 21.56 7.74
CA ASP A 112 21.10 22.12 9.06
C ASP A 112 20.03 21.82 10.14
N LYS A 113 19.03 20.98 9.84
CA LYS A 113 17.91 20.73 10.76
C LYS A 113 17.94 19.30 11.28
N HIS A 114 17.59 19.14 12.54
CA HIS A 114 17.44 17.84 13.19
C HIS A 114 16.04 17.26 12.96
N HIS A 115 15.02 18.13 12.98
CA HIS A 115 13.64 17.77 12.71
C HIS A 115 13.08 18.59 11.54
N PHE A 116 12.56 17.93 10.53
CA PHE A 116 12.04 18.61 9.37
C PHE A 116 10.69 18.01 8.91
N SER A 117 9.73 18.88 8.59
CA SER A 117 8.43 18.48 8.07
C SER A 117 8.14 19.23 6.78
N PHE A 118 7.79 18.51 5.71
CA PHE A 118 7.45 19.18 4.46
C PHE A 118 6.22 18.58 3.79
N SER A 119 5.50 19.44 3.10
CA SER A 119 4.35 19.06 2.28
C SER A 119 4.64 19.39 0.82
N ALA A 120 4.36 18.45 -0.07
CA ALA A 120 4.47 18.64 -1.51
C ALA A 120 3.50 17.68 -2.23
N PRO A 121 2.94 18.07 -3.40
CA PRO A 121 2.04 17.22 -4.18
C PRO A 121 2.66 15.86 -4.51
N THR A 122 1.83 14.84 -4.75
CA THR A 122 2.30 13.45 -4.98
C THR A 122 3.16 13.28 -6.23
N SER A 123 2.99 14.13 -7.24
CA SER A 123 3.75 14.08 -8.51
C SER A 123 5.11 14.80 -8.49
N THR A 124 5.54 15.36 -7.37
CA THR A 124 6.73 16.20 -7.27
C THR A 124 8.02 15.45 -6.93
N GLY A 125 7.94 14.13 -6.74
CA GLY A 125 9.13 13.29 -6.52
C GLY A 125 9.74 13.40 -5.12
N LYS A 126 8.94 13.42 -4.07
CA LYS A 126 9.39 13.39 -2.65
C LYS A 126 10.40 12.28 -2.35
N SER A 127 10.24 11.12 -2.97
CA SER A 127 11.16 9.97 -2.82
C SER A 127 12.59 10.26 -3.28
N PHE A 128 12.81 11.20 -4.20
CA PHE A 128 14.16 11.63 -4.59
C PHE A 128 14.90 12.35 -3.46
N VAL A 129 14.19 13.17 -2.68
CA VAL A 129 14.74 13.80 -1.48
C VAL A 129 15.19 12.75 -0.47
N PHE A 130 14.33 11.75 -0.21
CA PHE A 130 14.66 10.66 0.71
C PHE A 130 15.87 9.85 0.26
N ARG A 131 15.99 9.56 -1.04
CA ARG A 131 17.16 8.84 -1.59
C ARG A 131 18.48 9.59 -1.36
N ASN A 132 18.48 10.91 -1.50
CA ASN A 132 19.66 11.71 -1.21
C ASN A 132 20.05 11.63 0.27
N LEU A 133 19.10 11.80 1.18
CA LEU A 133 19.32 11.70 2.62
C LEU A 133 19.82 10.29 3.03
N ILE A 134 19.27 9.24 2.44
CA ILE A 134 19.69 7.85 2.68
C ILE A 134 21.14 7.63 2.24
N ARG A 135 21.52 8.18 1.07
CA ARG A 135 22.89 8.07 0.54
C ARG A 135 23.91 8.76 1.45
N SER A 136 23.57 9.92 2.01
CA SER A 136 24.46 10.72 2.84
C SER A 136 24.56 10.25 4.30
N ALA A 137 23.66 9.40 4.79
CA ALA A 137 23.69 8.88 6.15
C ALA A 137 24.88 7.94 6.37
N SER A 138 25.48 8.00 7.55
CA SER A 138 26.67 7.21 7.92
C SER A 138 26.32 5.91 8.62
N ASN A 139 25.24 5.89 9.42
CA ASN A 139 24.77 4.74 10.20
C ASN A 139 23.41 4.24 9.72
N ASP A 140 22.68 3.54 10.57
CA ASP A 140 21.39 2.94 10.22
C ASP A 140 20.35 3.99 9.84
N VAL A 141 19.52 3.64 8.86
CA VAL A 141 18.41 4.48 8.38
C VAL A 141 17.11 3.71 8.48
N VAL A 142 16.05 4.37 8.90
CA VAL A 142 14.70 3.83 8.93
C VAL A 142 13.80 4.64 8.00
N VAL A 143 13.11 3.95 7.10
CA VAL A 143 12.09 4.54 6.20
C VAL A 143 10.73 3.94 6.56
N ILE A 144 9.85 4.76 7.11
CA ILE A 144 8.48 4.34 7.44
C ILE A 144 7.57 4.71 6.25
N VAL A 145 6.97 3.70 5.67
CA VAL A 145 6.07 3.84 4.51
C VAL A 145 4.67 3.32 4.82
N PRO A 146 3.60 3.91 4.26
CA PRO A 146 2.23 3.58 4.63
C PRO A 146 1.77 2.18 4.18
N SER A 147 2.44 1.56 3.22
CA SER A 147 1.98 0.30 2.64
C SER A 147 3.13 -0.62 2.26
N ARG A 148 2.84 -1.92 2.23
CA ARG A 148 3.82 -2.93 1.79
C ARG A 148 4.21 -2.79 0.32
N ALA A 149 3.33 -2.26 -0.51
CA ALA A 149 3.65 -1.98 -1.91
C ALA A 149 4.76 -0.94 -2.04
N LEU A 150 4.70 0.13 -1.22
CA LEU A 150 5.77 1.11 -1.17
C LEU A 150 7.09 0.56 -0.61
N ILE A 151 7.04 -0.43 0.27
CA ILE A 151 8.28 -1.09 0.74
C ILE A 151 9.10 -1.55 -0.46
N ASN A 152 8.49 -2.23 -1.42
CA ASN A 152 9.22 -2.79 -2.56
C ASN A 152 9.72 -1.71 -3.52
N GLU A 153 8.90 -0.66 -3.78
CA GLU A 153 9.37 0.47 -4.59
C GLU A 153 10.61 1.13 -3.96
N TYR A 154 10.58 1.37 -2.64
CA TYR A 154 11.74 1.91 -1.92
C TYR A 154 12.90 0.92 -1.90
N TYR A 155 12.63 -0.38 -1.69
CA TYR A 155 13.64 -1.44 -1.66
C TYR A 155 14.44 -1.49 -2.97
N ASP A 156 13.76 -1.58 -4.11
CA ASP A 156 14.42 -1.60 -5.42
C ASP A 156 15.20 -0.31 -5.67
N ARG A 157 14.58 0.85 -5.43
CA ARG A 157 15.22 2.16 -5.67
C ARG A 157 16.42 2.43 -4.76
N ILE A 158 16.38 1.97 -3.52
CA ILE A 158 17.50 2.16 -2.58
C ILE A 158 18.65 1.25 -2.98
N ARG A 159 18.40 0.02 -3.37
CA ARG A 159 19.43 -0.90 -3.86
C ARG A 159 20.20 -0.38 -5.07
N GLU A 160 19.55 0.41 -5.93
CA GLU A 160 20.20 1.06 -7.08
C GLU A 160 21.21 2.15 -6.68
N ILE A 161 21.07 2.75 -5.51
CA ILE A 161 21.86 3.93 -5.11
C ILE A 161 22.88 3.65 -3.98
N VAL A 162 22.87 2.47 -3.37
CA VAL A 162 23.79 2.08 -2.31
C VAL A 162 24.67 0.89 -2.73
N ASN A 163 25.82 0.74 -2.07
CA ASN A 163 26.64 -0.46 -2.24
C ASN A 163 26.02 -1.61 -1.42
N ILE A 164 25.22 -2.45 -2.04
CA ILE A 164 24.53 -3.60 -1.41
C ILE A 164 25.47 -4.66 -0.82
N LYS A 165 26.77 -4.63 -1.13
CA LYS A 165 27.79 -5.52 -0.53
C LYS A 165 28.22 -5.04 0.86
N GLU A 166 27.98 -3.76 1.17
CA GLU A 166 28.37 -3.15 2.46
C GLU A 166 27.18 -2.61 3.23
N VAL A 167 25.97 -2.60 2.63
CA VAL A 167 24.77 -2.03 3.22
C VAL A 167 23.62 -3.04 3.11
N ASN A 168 23.11 -3.45 4.24
CA ASN A 168 21.87 -4.24 4.24
C ASN A 168 20.67 -3.35 3.91
N VAL A 169 19.90 -3.73 2.90
CA VAL A 169 18.58 -3.14 2.64
C VAL A 169 17.53 -4.16 3.05
N LEU A 170 16.76 -3.85 4.10
CA LEU A 170 15.89 -4.81 4.78
C LEU A 170 14.46 -4.29 4.88
N THR A 171 13.49 -5.18 4.73
CA THR A 171 12.06 -4.88 4.90
C THR A 171 11.51 -5.32 6.28
N PHE A 172 12.39 -5.64 7.18
CA PHE A 172 12.17 -6.09 8.57
C PHE A 172 13.35 -5.64 9.42
N VAL A 173 13.20 -5.70 10.74
CA VAL A 173 14.28 -5.36 11.68
C VAL A 173 14.86 -6.63 12.24
N ASP A 174 16.09 -6.91 11.88
CA ASP A 174 16.86 -8.03 12.44
C ASP A 174 18.36 -7.75 12.34
N ARG A 175 19.13 -8.48 13.13
CA ARG A 175 20.58 -8.42 13.13
C ARG A 175 21.13 -9.60 12.33
N ILE A 176 21.48 -9.32 11.08
CA ILE A 176 21.94 -10.31 10.11
C ILE A 176 23.07 -9.76 9.26
N ASN A 177 23.84 -10.65 8.61
CA ASN A 177 24.92 -10.28 7.70
C ASN A 177 25.95 -9.34 8.33
N THR A 178 26.16 -9.47 9.64
CA THR A 178 26.94 -8.52 10.44
C THR A 178 28.44 -8.52 10.12
N LYS A 179 28.93 -9.55 9.44
CA LYS A 179 30.31 -9.65 8.96
C LYS A 179 30.61 -8.68 7.81
N PHE A 180 29.64 -8.41 6.96
CA PHE A 180 29.83 -7.64 5.73
C PHE A 180 29.13 -6.30 5.75
N ALA A 181 27.98 -6.22 6.35
CA ALA A 181 27.21 -4.98 6.40
C ALA A 181 27.79 -3.99 7.41
N LYS A 182 28.10 -2.78 6.95
CA LYS A 182 28.56 -1.65 7.77
C LYS A 182 27.41 -0.90 8.40
N ARG A 183 26.23 -0.89 7.76
CA ARG A 183 24.99 -0.27 8.23
C ARG A 183 23.77 -0.94 7.62
N ASN A 184 22.61 -0.62 8.17
CA ASN A 184 21.33 -1.14 7.71
C ASN A 184 20.41 -0.01 7.24
N ILE A 185 19.59 -0.30 6.23
CA ILE A 185 18.49 0.55 5.81
C ILE A 185 17.21 -0.28 5.96
N PHE A 186 16.38 0.08 6.92
CA PHE A 186 15.12 -0.61 7.22
C PHE A 186 13.96 0.12 6.54
N ILE A 187 13.24 -0.56 5.66
CA ILE A 187 12.04 -0.04 4.99
C ILE A 187 10.84 -0.75 5.59
N LEU A 188 10.04 -0.03 6.38
CA LEU A 188 9.06 -0.63 7.27
C LEU A 188 7.66 0.00 7.08
N THR A 189 6.60 -0.80 7.29
CA THR A 189 5.29 -0.22 7.60
C THR A 189 5.20 0.12 9.09
N PRO A 190 4.24 0.97 9.51
CA PRO A 190 4.03 1.26 10.93
C PRO A 190 3.89 -0.02 11.77
N GLU A 191 3.20 -1.04 11.24
CA GLU A 191 2.99 -2.31 11.94
C GLU A 191 4.29 -3.10 12.16
N ARG A 192 5.23 -3.04 11.21
CA ARG A 192 6.55 -3.71 11.31
C ARG A 192 7.56 -2.91 12.12
N SER A 193 7.38 -1.59 12.23
CA SER A 193 8.31 -0.69 12.93
C SER A 193 8.38 -0.93 14.43
N ARG A 194 7.43 -1.68 15.01
CA ARG A 194 7.45 -2.09 16.41
C ARG A 194 8.72 -2.87 16.79
N GLU A 195 9.28 -3.63 15.86
CA GLU A 195 10.51 -4.41 16.10
C GLU A 195 11.75 -3.51 16.33
N LEU A 196 11.73 -2.25 15.91
CA LEU A 196 12.80 -1.28 16.22
C LEU A 196 13.00 -1.13 17.71
N PHE A 197 11.91 -1.05 18.47
CA PHE A 197 11.96 -0.77 19.93
C PHE A 197 12.46 -1.97 20.72
N LYS A 198 12.11 -3.19 20.29
CA LYS A 198 12.66 -4.43 20.85
C LYS A 198 14.16 -4.53 20.61
N ASN A 199 14.64 -4.07 19.48
CA ASN A 199 16.00 -4.21 19.00
C ASN A 199 16.88 -2.96 19.27
N LYS A 200 16.38 -1.96 20.00
CA LYS A 200 17.05 -0.67 20.22
C LYS A 200 18.47 -0.75 20.78
N SER A 201 18.83 -1.83 21.46
CA SER A 201 20.13 -1.97 22.12
C SER A 201 21.32 -2.08 21.13
N TRP A 202 21.10 -2.52 19.90
CA TRP A 202 22.16 -2.66 18.88
C TRP A 202 21.97 -1.74 17.68
N LEU A 203 20.82 -1.06 17.54
CA LEU A 203 20.55 -0.12 16.47
C LEU A 203 21.28 1.21 16.71
N ASN A 204 21.97 1.71 15.69
CA ASN A 204 22.58 3.03 15.68
C ASN A 204 21.96 3.87 14.55
N ILE A 205 20.82 4.50 14.81
CA ILE A 205 20.01 5.15 13.80
C ILE A 205 20.37 6.62 13.67
N ASP A 206 20.86 7.03 12.50
CA ASP A 206 21.12 8.44 12.16
C ASP A 206 19.86 9.16 11.64
N LEU A 207 18.97 8.43 10.96
CA LEU A 207 17.92 9.04 10.17
C LEU A 207 16.64 8.21 10.19
N ILE A 208 15.51 8.85 10.49
CA ILE A 208 14.18 8.26 10.40
C ILE A 208 13.32 9.11 9.46
N LEU A 209 12.89 8.50 8.37
CA LEU A 209 12.07 9.10 7.32
C LEU A 209 10.65 8.57 7.40
N PHE A 210 9.67 9.47 7.46
CA PHE A 210 8.24 9.13 7.44
C PHE A 210 7.62 9.59 6.13
N ASP A 211 7.30 8.65 5.25
CA ASP A 211 6.52 8.96 4.05
C ASP A 211 5.03 8.87 4.36
N GLU A 212 4.23 9.75 3.74
CA GLU A 212 2.80 9.90 3.99
C GLU A 212 2.51 10.10 5.51
N ALA A 213 3.31 10.95 6.17
CA ALA A 213 3.29 11.13 7.63
C ALA A 213 1.95 11.67 8.19
N GLN A 214 1.08 12.28 7.35
CA GLN A 214 -0.27 12.68 7.74
C GLN A 214 -1.16 11.51 8.21
N LEU A 215 -0.78 10.27 7.90
CA LEU A 215 -1.49 9.09 8.41
C LEU A 215 -1.44 8.99 9.93
N SER A 216 -0.45 9.58 10.58
CA SER A 216 -0.40 9.69 12.04
C SER A 216 -1.55 10.52 12.62
N ASP A 217 -2.20 11.37 11.80
CA ASP A 217 -3.37 12.17 12.18
C ASP A 217 -4.72 11.51 11.84
N GLU A 218 -4.70 10.37 11.18
CA GLU A 218 -5.93 9.68 10.81
C GLU A 218 -6.65 9.16 12.06
N LYS A 219 -7.95 9.47 12.16
CA LYS A 219 -8.81 8.98 13.25
C LYS A 219 -9.19 7.50 13.00
N SER A 220 -8.21 6.64 13.06
CA SER A 220 -8.34 5.20 12.89
C SER A 220 -7.35 4.48 13.80
N VAL A 221 -7.58 3.18 14.02
CA VAL A 221 -6.64 2.33 14.75
C VAL A 221 -5.23 2.39 14.12
N ARG A 222 -5.16 2.41 12.82
CA ARG A 222 -3.91 2.49 12.08
C ARG A 222 -3.19 3.84 12.31
N GLY A 223 -3.95 4.93 12.29
CA GLY A 223 -3.42 6.26 12.61
C GLY A 223 -2.87 6.34 14.03
N LEU A 224 -3.58 5.74 14.99
CA LEU A 224 -3.13 5.64 16.38
C LEU A 224 -1.81 4.85 16.49
N TYR A 225 -1.71 3.71 15.78
CA TYR A 225 -0.46 2.95 15.72
C TYR A 225 0.67 3.77 15.10
N PHE A 226 0.43 4.45 13.99
CA PHE A 226 1.44 5.29 13.34
C PHE A 226 1.93 6.41 14.26
N ASP A 227 1.01 7.08 14.93
CA ASP A 227 1.33 8.16 15.89
C ASP A 227 2.16 7.62 17.09
N SER A 228 1.83 6.40 17.55
CA SER A 228 2.60 5.72 18.61
C SER A 228 4.04 5.42 18.18
N ILE A 229 4.26 5.03 16.92
CA ILE A 229 5.61 4.80 16.38
C ILE A 229 6.43 6.08 16.39
N VAL A 230 5.85 7.21 15.98
CA VAL A 230 6.54 8.50 16.02
C VAL A 230 6.97 8.83 17.45
N ARG A 231 6.05 8.74 18.42
CA ARG A 231 6.33 9.03 19.84
C ARG A 231 7.38 8.10 20.45
N ARG A 232 7.28 6.80 20.18
CA ARG A 232 8.24 5.80 20.67
C ARG A 232 9.62 5.98 20.03
N ALA A 233 9.67 6.31 18.73
CA ALA A 233 10.92 6.57 18.01
C ALA A 233 11.66 7.77 18.62
N LEU A 234 10.99 8.89 18.82
CA LEU A 234 11.56 10.09 19.45
C LEU A 234 12.13 9.79 20.85
N LYS A 235 11.47 8.92 21.62
CA LYS A 235 11.96 8.51 22.95
C LYS A 235 13.13 7.53 22.87
N SER A 236 13.14 6.60 21.91
CA SER A 236 14.14 5.54 21.83
C SER A 236 15.41 5.94 21.08
N PHE A 237 15.28 6.86 20.13
CA PHE A 237 16.37 7.33 19.24
C PHE A 237 16.41 8.86 19.19
N PRO A 238 16.66 9.55 20.35
CA PRO A 238 16.59 11.01 20.44
C PRO A 238 17.61 11.74 19.59
N ASP A 239 18.73 11.08 19.25
CA ASP A 239 19.82 11.66 18.48
C ASP A 239 19.63 11.49 16.97
N ALA A 240 18.61 10.74 16.51
CA ALA A 240 18.33 10.56 15.10
C ALA A 240 17.69 11.80 14.48
N LYS A 241 18.01 12.08 13.22
CA LYS A 241 17.32 13.10 12.41
C LYS A 241 15.94 12.59 11.97
N TYR A 242 14.91 13.40 12.13
CA TYR A 242 13.52 13.05 11.76
C TYR A 242 13.03 13.89 10.60
N VAL A 243 12.58 13.24 9.53
CA VAL A 243 12.00 13.92 8.35
C VAL A 243 10.61 13.36 8.04
N PHE A 244 9.64 14.25 8.00
CA PHE A 244 8.23 13.95 7.73
C PHE A 244 7.81 14.50 6.37
N ALA A 245 7.39 13.63 5.46
CA ALA A 245 6.87 14.02 4.15
C ALA A 245 5.36 13.82 4.08
N HIS A 246 4.67 14.83 3.57
CA HIS A 246 3.22 14.86 3.44
C HIS A 246 2.79 15.17 2.00
N PRO A 247 1.63 14.68 1.52
CA PRO A 247 0.96 15.17 0.33
C PRO A 247 -0.09 16.23 0.70
N PHE A 248 -0.14 17.35 0.00
CA PHE A 248 -1.23 18.33 0.08
C PHE A 248 -1.60 18.86 1.48
N ILE A 249 -0.74 18.76 2.46
CA ILE A 249 -0.98 19.30 3.82
C ILE A 249 -0.66 20.78 3.84
N SER A 250 -1.60 21.58 4.40
CA SER A 250 -1.48 23.05 4.42
C SER A 250 -0.64 23.60 5.58
N ASN A 251 -0.40 22.80 6.63
CA ASN A 251 0.34 23.19 7.84
C ASN A 251 1.28 22.08 8.32
N PRO A 252 2.34 21.76 7.55
CA PRO A 252 3.27 20.66 7.90
C PRO A 252 3.98 20.87 9.24
N GLU A 253 4.08 22.11 9.75
CA GLU A 253 4.62 22.43 11.09
C GLU A 253 3.82 21.78 12.21
N ALA A 254 2.53 21.50 12.02
CA ALA A 254 1.70 20.84 13.01
C ALA A 254 2.19 19.42 13.33
N GLN A 255 2.90 18.75 12.40
CA GLN A 255 3.55 17.46 12.67
C GLN A 255 4.64 17.58 13.74
N LEU A 256 5.37 18.67 13.74
CA LEU A 256 6.41 18.96 14.74
C LEU A 256 5.78 19.40 16.06
N GLU A 257 4.76 20.27 16.01
CA GLU A 257 4.03 20.77 17.18
C GLU A 257 3.42 19.63 17.98
N ARG A 258 2.68 18.73 17.33
CA ARG A 258 1.98 17.61 17.98
C ARG A 258 2.91 16.60 18.67
N ASN A 259 4.16 16.53 18.24
CA ASN A 259 5.17 15.66 18.83
C ASN A 259 6.11 16.37 19.79
N GLY A 260 5.91 17.67 20.04
CA GLY A 260 6.72 18.44 20.99
C GLY A 260 8.18 18.65 20.56
N ILE A 261 8.46 18.64 19.26
CA ILE A 261 9.81 18.74 18.67
C ILE A 261 10.03 20.05 17.92
N ILE A 262 9.46 21.13 18.42
CA ILE A 262 9.71 22.48 17.89
C ILE A 262 10.82 23.14 18.69
N ASP A 263 11.93 23.39 18.03
CA ASP A 263 13.09 24.08 18.57
C ASP A 263 13.82 24.86 17.45
N THR A 264 15.01 25.36 17.75
CA THR A 264 15.86 26.06 16.75
C THR A 264 16.42 25.14 15.67
N GLN A 265 16.41 23.83 15.91
CA GLN A 265 16.88 22.79 14.97
C GLN A 265 15.72 22.16 14.20
N SER A 266 14.51 22.71 14.31
CA SER A 266 13.34 22.25 13.56
C SER A 266 12.92 23.25 12.50
N ALA A 267 12.35 22.75 11.39
CA ALA A 267 11.76 23.58 10.36
C ALA A 267 10.64 22.85 9.61
N ALA A 268 9.72 23.60 9.01
CA ALA A 268 8.68 23.07 8.17
C ALA A 268 8.46 23.92 6.94
N ILE A 269 8.09 23.29 5.81
CA ILE A 269 7.81 23.99 4.56
C ILE A 269 6.65 23.35 3.79
N ASN A 270 5.83 24.19 3.18
CA ASN A 270 4.74 23.75 2.31
C ASN A 270 5.02 24.20 0.87
N TYR A 271 4.99 23.25 -0.07
CA TYR A 271 5.06 23.48 -1.50
C TYR A 271 3.76 23.12 -2.17
N GLU A 272 3.22 24.01 -3.00
CA GLU A 272 2.00 23.81 -3.76
C GLU A 272 2.23 23.58 -5.25
N GLN A 273 3.49 23.61 -5.69
CA GLN A 273 3.89 23.45 -7.08
C GLN A 273 3.49 22.08 -7.65
N LYS A 274 2.96 22.09 -8.88
CA LYS A 274 2.51 20.89 -9.60
C LYS A 274 3.24 20.79 -10.93
N ASN A 275 3.64 19.57 -11.29
CA ASN A 275 4.39 19.30 -12.51
C ASN A 275 3.52 18.82 -13.69
N VAL A 276 2.25 18.51 -13.43
CA VAL A 276 1.33 17.88 -14.38
C VAL A 276 0.00 18.61 -14.39
N GLY A 277 -0.53 18.87 -15.57
CA GLY A 277 -1.85 19.45 -15.77
C GLY A 277 -2.98 18.43 -15.64
N GLN A 278 -4.20 18.90 -15.45
CA GLN A 278 -5.37 18.05 -15.32
C GLN A 278 -6.58 18.63 -16.05
N ILE A 279 -7.28 17.79 -16.81
CA ILE A 279 -8.54 18.11 -17.46
C ILE A 279 -9.65 17.32 -16.79
N PHE A 280 -10.71 18.02 -16.39
CA PHE A 280 -11.84 17.39 -15.71
C PHE A 280 -13.04 17.21 -16.65
N TYR A 281 -13.64 16.03 -16.58
CA TYR A 281 -14.84 15.66 -17.32
C TYR A 281 -15.96 15.20 -16.39
N VAL A 282 -17.18 15.48 -16.80
CA VAL A 282 -18.41 14.98 -16.17
C VAL A 282 -19.07 13.98 -17.09
N HIS A 283 -19.20 12.76 -16.63
CA HIS A 283 -19.94 11.70 -17.31
C HIS A 283 -21.42 11.71 -16.87
N ASN A 284 -22.31 11.68 -17.82
CA ASN A 284 -23.74 11.43 -17.61
C ASN A 284 -24.07 9.97 -17.99
N PRO A 285 -24.18 9.04 -17.02
CA PRO A 285 -24.41 7.62 -17.34
C PRO A 285 -25.74 7.35 -18.08
N ALA A 286 -26.74 8.23 -17.91
CA ALA A 286 -28.04 8.05 -18.57
C ALA A 286 -28.01 8.29 -20.08
N THR A 287 -27.14 9.18 -20.57
CA THR A 287 -27.01 9.52 -21.99
C THR A 287 -25.69 9.03 -22.59
N GLY A 288 -24.72 8.63 -21.77
CA GLY A 288 -23.36 8.29 -22.20
C GLY A 288 -22.52 9.51 -22.60
N ASP A 289 -23.03 10.74 -22.38
CA ASP A 289 -22.34 11.97 -22.77
C ASP A 289 -21.28 12.38 -21.74
N PHE A 290 -20.22 13.02 -22.24
CA PHE A 290 -19.19 13.69 -21.46
C PHE A 290 -19.25 15.19 -21.65
N TYR A 291 -18.96 15.92 -20.56
CA TYR A 291 -18.91 17.38 -20.56
C TYR A 291 -17.61 17.84 -19.89
N HIS A 292 -16.98 18.87 -20.44
CA HIS A 292 -15.86 19.52 -19.78
C HIS A 292 -16.29 20.18 -18.47
N LEU A 293 -15.50 20.04 -17.41
CA LEU A 293 -15.73 20.66 -16.12
C LEU A 293 -14.52 21.56 -15.79
N GLY A 294 -14.71 22.88 -15.89
CA GLY A 294 -13.67 23.80 -15.43
C GLY A 294 -13.57 23.84 -13.90
N THR A 295 -12.34 23.90 -13.39
CA THR A 295 -12.09 24.05 -11.95
C THR A 295 -12.54 25.42 -11.46
N SER A 296 -12.46 26.43 -12.30
CA SER A 296 -12.96 27.78 -12.04
C SER A 296 -14.12 28.15 -12.97
N LYS A 297 -14.86 29.22 -12.57
CA LYS A 297 -15.95 29.75 -13.39
C LYS A 297 -15.44 30.45 -14.65
N GLU A 298 -14.22 30.93 -14.63
CA GLU A 298 -13.57 31.66 -15.71
C GLU A 298 -13.30 30.76 -16.90
N ILE A 299 -12.99 29.49 -16.68
CA ILE A 299 -12.67 28.52 -17.74
C ILE A 299 -13.89 28.16 -18.59
N LEU A 300 -15.00 27.78 -17.96
CA LEU A 300 -16.22 27.35 -18.64
C LEU A 300 -17.33 28.40 -18.74
N GLY A 301 -17.29 29.41 -17.88
CA GLY A 301 -18.40 30.34 -17.72
C GLY A 301 -19.67 29.64 -17.22
N LYS A 302 -20.82 30.06 -17.74
CA LYS A 302 -22.13 29.47 -17.37
C LYS A 302 -22.58 28.33 -18.29
N GLN A 303 -21.88 28.08 -19.41
CA GLN A 303 -22.26 27.09 -20.41
C GLN A 303 -21.63 25.72 -20.14
N LYS A 304 -22.42 24.65 -20.26
CA LYS A 304 -21.88 23.29 -20.33
C LYS A 304 -21.28 23.04 -21.72
N LEU A 305 -20.01 22.73 -21.79
CA LEU A 305 -19.35 22.36 -23.04
C LEU A 305 -19.32 20.85 -23.15
N LYS A 306 -20.04 20.29 -24.13
CA LYS A 306 -20.02 18.86 -24.42
C LYS A 306 -18.65 18.50 -24.98
N ALA A 307 -18.06 17.40 -24.49
CA ALA A 307 -16.86 16.83 -25.07
C ALA A 307 -17.18 16.17 -26.42
N GLU A 308 -16.26 16.26 -27.35
CA GLU A 308 -16.42 15.70 -28.71
C GLU A 308 -16.10 14.20 -28.76
N PHE A 309 -15.53 13.68 -27.67
CA PHE A 309 -15.12 12.28 -27.55
C PHE A 309 -15.34 11.76 -26.11
N ASP A 310 -15.37 10.45 -26.00
CA ASP A 310 -15.31 9.76 -24.72
C ASP A 310 -13.83 9.65 -24.29
N PRO A 311 -13.40 10.29 -23.18
CA PRO A 311 -12.00 10.29 -22.77
C PRO A 311 -11.49 8.90 -22.39
N ILE A 312 -12.36 8.01 -21.91
CA ILE A 312 -12.02 6.63 -21.54
C ILE A 312 -11.78 5.80 -22.80
N GLU A 313 -12.73 5.86 -23.73
CA GLU A 313 -12.63 5.16 -25.03
C GLU A 313 -11.41 5.62 -25.82
N ARG A 314 -11.15 6.93 -25.83
CA ARG A 314 -9.97 7.51 -26.48
C ARG A 314 -8.67 6.99 -25.86
N ALA A 315 -8.56 6.96 -24.53
CA ALA A 315 -7.37 6.45 -23.83
C ALA A 315 -7.12 4.97 -24.16
N ILE A 316 -8.13 4.13 -24.03
CA ILE A 316 -8.01 2.69 -24.34
C ILE A 316 -7.64 2.47 -25.80
N SER A 317 -8.30 3.16 -26.74
CA SER A 317 -8.05 3.02 -28.19
C SER A 317 -6.68 3.50 -28.63
N SER A 318 -6.07 4.44 -27.89
CA SER A 318 -4.70 4.88 -28.12
C SER A 318 -3.64 4.02 -27.41
N GLY A 319 -4.03 2.92 -26.77
CA GLY A 319 -3.14 2.05 -26.02
C GLY A 319 -2.81 2.53 -24.60
N GLY A 320 -3.45 3.58 -24.14
CA GLY A 320 -3.31 4.13 -22.80
C GLY A 320 -4.05 3.32 -21.73
N SER A 321 -3.97 3.81 -20.49
CA SER A 321 -4.49 3.15 -19.29
C SER A 321 -5.52 4.00 -18.54
N VAL A 322 -6.51 3.33 -17.95
CA VAL A 322 -7.61 3.96 -17.23
C VAL A 322 -7.71 3.37 -15.83
N LEU A 323 -7.63 4.21 -14.80
CA LEU A 323 -7.96 3.86 -13.43
C LEU A 323 -9.46 4.11 -13.20
N ILE A 324 -10.18 3.09 -12.75
CA ILE A 324 -11.57 3.21 -12.32
C ILE A 324 -11.63 2.94 -10.81
N TYR A 325 -11.83 4.00 -10.05
CA TYR A 325 -11.94 3.92 -8.60
C TYR A 325 -13.34 3.49 -8.19
N VAL A 326 -13.42 2.34 -7.51
CA VAL A 326 -14.69 1.69 -7.13
C VAL A 326 -14.67 1.25 -5.66
N SER A 327 -15.84 0.92 -5.11
CA SER A 327 -15.91 0.31 -3.79
C SER A 327 -15.50 -1.17 -3.81
N LYS A 328 -14.99 -1.66 -2.67
CA LYS A 328 -14.62 -3.08 -2.50
C LYS A 328 -15.81 -4.01 -2.77
N SER A 329 -17.04 -3.60 -2.42
CA SER A 329 -18.26 -4.37 -2.69
C SER A 329 -18.52 -4.57 -4.19
N HIS A 330 -18.22 -3.59 -5.04
CA HIS A 330 -18.37 -3.72 -6.49
C HIS A 330 -17.39 -4.74 -7.08
N ILE A 331 -16.19 -4.85 -6.51
CA ILE A 331 -15.21 -5.89 -6.91
C ILE A 331 -15.70 -7.26 -6.45
N TYR A 332 -16.12 -7.40 -5.20
CA TYR A 332 -16.52 -8.68 -4.61
C TYR A 332 -17.79 -9.27 -5.25
N ASN A 333 -18.75 -8.42 -5.63
CA ASN A 333 -19.96 -8.87 -6.35
C ASN A 333 -19.82 -8.85 -7.87
N LYS A 334 -18.62 -8.50 -8.37
CA LYS A 334 -18.27 -8.47 -9.80
C LYS A 334 -19.12 -7.54 -10.67
N SER A 335 -19.89 -6.62 -10.06
CA SER A 335 -20.70 -5.66 -10.83
C SER A 335 -19.86 -4.71 -11.67
N ILE A 336 -18.58 -4.55 -11.35
CA ILE A 336 -17.62 -3.78 -12.17
C ILE A 336 -17.60 -4.26 -13.63
N TYR A 337 -17.73 -5.54 -13.87
CA TYR A 337 -17.66 -6.08 -15.24
C TYR A 337 -18.91 -5.78 -16.06
N SER A 338 -20.09 -5.74 -15.44
CA SER A 338 -21.33 -5.33 -16.09
C SER A 338 -21.44 -3.82 -16.25
N ASP A 339 -21.06 -3.06 -15.22
CA ASP A 339 -21.19 -1.60 -15.21
C ASP A 339 -20.25 -0.92 -16.21
N PHE A 340 -19.11 -1.53 -16.51
CA PHE A 340 -18.10 -1.03 -17.44
C PHE A 340 -17.89 -1.91 -18.67
N ASP A 341 -18.86 -2.77 -19.00
CA ASP A 341 -18.82 -3.70 -20.15
C ASP A 341 -18.50 -3.00 -21.49
N LYS A 342 -19.02 -1.77 -21.71
CA LYS A 342 -18.70 -0.95 -22.87
C LYS A 342 -17.18 -0.81 -23.08
N TYR A 343 -16.43 -0.52 -22.02
CA TYR A 343 -14.99 -0.28 -22.10
C TYR A 343 -14.19 -1.58 -22.10
N ILE A 344 -14.67 -2.58 -21.38
CA ILE A 344 -14.06 -3.92 -21.35
C ILE A 344 -14.04 -4.54 -22.76
N LYS A 345 -15.09 -4.35 -23.55
CA LYS A 345 -15.17 -4.82 -24.93
C LYS A 345 -14.18 -4.16 -25.89
N LEU A 346 -13.58 -3.04 -25.51
CA LEU A 346 -12.51 -2.39 -26.29
C LEU A 346 -11.14 -3.02 -26.05
N CYS A 347 -11.00 -3.82 -24.98
CA CYS A 347 -9.75 -4.44 -24.60
C CYS A 347 -9.55 -5.75 -25.36
N ASN A 348 -8.44 -5.85 -26.08
CA ASN A 348 -8.07 -7.06 -26.82
C ASN A 348 -7.24 -8.00 -25.93
N LYS A 349 -7.25 -9.29 -26.28
CA LYS A 349 -6.42 -10.29 -25.62
C LYS A 349 -4.95 -9.96 -25.84
N LEU A 350 -4.17 -10.03 -24.75
CA LEU A 350 -2.74 -9.79 -24.79
C LEU A 350 -2.01 -10.98 -25.44
N GLU A 351 -1.05 -10.66 -26.30
CA GLU A 351 -0.18 -11.64 -26.98
C GLU A 351 1.30 -11.45 -26.60
N ASN A 352 1.64 -10.39 -25.86
CA ASN A 352 3.00 -10.12 -25.44
C ASN A 352 3.51 -11.24 -24.52
N PRO A 353 4.69 -11.86 -24.79
CA PRO A 353 5.23 -12.96 -23.98
C PRO A 353 5.44 -12.60 -22.51
N ASP A 354 5.94 -11.39 -22.22
CA ASP A 354 6.22 -10.94 -20.84
C ASP A 354 4.91 -10.80 -20.06
N ALA A 355 3.87 -10.23 -20.69
CA ALA A 355 2.55 -10.16 -20.08
C ALA A 355 1.97 -11.55 -19.78
N LEU A 356 2.12 -12.50 -20.71
CA LEU A 356 1.66 -13.88 -20.52
C LEU A 356 2.42 -14.59 -19.42
N GLN A 357 3.73 -14.35 -19.33
CA GLN A 357 4.57 -14.89 -18.25
C GLN A 357 4.11 -14.38 -16.88
N MET A 358 3.88 -13.08 -16.72
CA MET A 358 3.37 -12.50 -15.47
C MET A 358 2.00 -13.07 -15.09
N ILE A 359 1.11 -13.31 -16.08
CA ILE A 359 -0.20 -13.93 -15.84
C ILE A 359 -0.04 -15.38 -15.36
N ASP A 360 0.88 -16.15 -15.94
CA ASP A 360 1.14 -17.54 -15.54
C ASP A 360 1.84 -17.60 -14.17
N GLU A 361 2.72 -16.67 -13.85
CA GLU A 361 3.31 -16.51 -12.52
C GLU A 361 2.22 -16.25 -11.47
N LEU A 362 1.34 -15.29 -11.70
CA LEU A 362 0.21 -15.01 -10.82
C LEU A 362 -0.72 -16.21 -10.69
N ARG A 363 -1.01 -16.92 -11.79
CA ARG A 363 -1.81 -18.15 -11.81
C ARG A 363 -1.21 -19.22 -10.90
N SER A 364 0.07 -19.45 -11.02
CA SER A 364 0.83 -20.42 -10.21
C SER A 364 0.81 -20.04 -8.74
N TYR A 365 1.06 -18.78 -8.43
CA TYR A 365 1.07 -18.25 -7.08
C TYR A 365 -0.27 -18.44 -6.35
N ILE A 366 -1.40 -18.12 -6.99
CA ILE A 366 -2.72 -18.30 -6.36
C ILE A 366 -3.27 -19.71 -6.52
N GLY A 367 -2.63 -20.58 -7.32
CA GLY A 367 -3.06 -21.97 -7.57
C GLY A 367 -4.32 -22.09 -8.41
N ALA A 368 -4.58 -21.12 -9.28
CA ALA A 368 -5.71 -21.17 -10.20
C ALA A 368 -5.47 -22.14 -11.35
N SER A 369 -6.55 -22.78 -11.82
CA SER A 369 -6.50 -23.67 -12.97
C SER A 369 -6.32 -22.90 -14.29
N LYS A 370 -5.83 -23.60 -15.32
CA LYS A 370 -5.88 -23.09 -16.70
C LYS A 370 -7.33 -23.03 -17.17
N ASN A 371 -7.60 -22.18 -18.15
CA ASN A 371 -8.95 -21.89 -18.67
C ASN A 371 -9.77 -23.16 -18.93
N ASN A 372 -11.07 -23.10 -18.63
CA ASN A 372 -12.05 -24.16 -18.78
C ASN A 372 -11.92 -25.39 -17.85
N ALA A 373 -11.16 -25.28 -16.77
CA ALA A 373 -11.16 -26.31 -15.74
C ALA A 373 -12.50 -26.31 -14.95
N LEU A 374 -12.83 -27.47 -14.35
CA LEU A 374 -14.05 -27.59 -13.54
C LEU A 374 -13.94 -26.88 -12.18
N PHE A 375 -12.72 -26.63 -11.68
CA PHE A 375 -12.43 -26.11 -10.34
C PHE A 375 -11.30 -25.09 -10.38
N TYR A 376 -11.23 -24.23 -9.39
CA TYR A 376 -10.20 -23.21 -9.18
C TYR A 376 -10.11 -22.17 -10.31
N ASN A 377 -11.23 -21.84 -10.92
CA ASN A 377 -11.28 -20.83 -11.97
C ASN A 377 -11.18 -19.43 -11.38
N SER A 378 -10.31 -18.62 -11.93
CA SER A 378 -10.13 -17.21 -11.57
C SER A 378 -10.63 -16.31 -12.70
N GLU A 379 -11.72 -15.61 -12.47
CA GLU A 379 -12.21 -14.61 -13.41
C GLU A 379 -11.28 -13.41 -13.47
N MET A 380 -10.63 -13.07 -12.36
CA MET A 380 -9.60 -12.03 -12.30
C MET A 380 -8.51 -12.30 -13.34
N LEU A 381 -8.00 -13.53 -13.44
CA LEU A 381 -6.97 -13.90 -14.41
C LEU A 381 -7.49 -13.91 -15.87
N GLU A 382 -8.75 -14.27 -16.08
CA GLU A 382 -9.37 -14.16 -17.39
C GLU A 382 -9.43 -12.70 -17.85
N LYS A 383 -9.82 -11.79 -16.96
CA LYS A 383 -9.85 -10.35 -17.24
C LYS A 383 -8.44 -9.77 -17.39
N LEU A 384 -7.48 -10.25 -16.62
CA LEU A 384 -6.08 -9.82 -16.73
C LEU A 384 -5.50 -10.14 -18.14
N SER A 385 -5.91 -11.25 -18.73
CA SER A 385 -5.52 -11.58 -20.12
C SER A 385 -6.01 -10.58 -21.19
N LEU A 386 -6.95 -9.70 -20.83
CA LEU A 386 -7.43 -8.57 -21.63
C LEU A 386 -6.76 -7.24 -21.19
N GLY A 387 -5.77 -7.25 -20.33
CA GLY A 387 -5.18 -6.04 -19.75
C GLY A 387 -6.07 -5.38 -18.68
N ILE A 388 -7.00 -6.12 -18.07
CA ILE A 388 -7.90 -5.61 -17.04
C ILE A 388 -7.39 -6.06 -15.68
N VAL A 389 -6.90 -5.11 -14.91
CA VAL A 389 -6.33 -5.30 -13.57
C VAL A 389 -7.39 -5.05 -12.51
N THR A 390 -7.43 -5.88 -11.47
CA THR A 390 -8.19 -5.62 -10.24
C THR A 390 -7.21 -5.46 -9.10
N HIS A 391 -7.31 -4.35 -8.34
CA HIS A 391 -6.38 -4.02 -7.27
C HIS A 391 -7.11 -3.60 -5.99
N HIS A 392 -6.92 -4.35 -4.89
CA HIS A 392 -7.50 -4.02 -3.58
C HIS A 392 -6.72 -4.65 -2.43
N GLY A 393 -6.97 -4.17 -1.20
CA GLY A 393 -6.19 -4.51 -0.01
C GLY A 393 -6.24 -5.96 0.48
N SER A 394 -7.21 -6.75 0.03
CA SER A 394 -7.29 -8.19 0.34
C SER A 394 -6.62 -9.07 -0.73
N MET A 395 -5.98 -8.46 -1.72
CA MET A 395 -5.15 -9.19 -2.67
C MET A 395 -3.81 -9.52 -2.04
N PRO A 396 -3.27 -10.74 -2.21
CA PRO A 396 -1.95 -11.10 -1.71
C PRO A 396 -0.87 -10.13 -2.16
N LEU A 397 0.12 -9.88 -1.30
CA LEU A 397 1.18 -8.92 -1.61
C LEU A 397 1.92 -9.28 -2.91
N ALA A 398 2.35 -10.53 -3.06
CA ALA A 398 3.03 -10.99 -4.27
C ALA A 398 2.14 -10.78 -5.52
N ALA A 399 0.83 -11.09 -5.41
CA ALA A 399 -0.11 -10.84 -6.50
C ALA A 399 -0.20 -9.34 -6.85
N ARG A 400 -0.23 -8.46 -5.85
CA ARG A 400 -0.24 -7.00 -6.08
C ARG A 400 1.01 -6.54 -6.80
N LEU A 401 2.18 -7.02 -6.41
CA LEU A 401 3.46 -6.65 -7.02
C LEU A 401 3.52 -7.06 -8.49
N ILE A 402 3.08 -8.29 -8.81
CA ILE A 402 2.97 -8.74 -10.21
C ILE A 402 2.05 -7.81 -11.00
N LEU A 403 0.88 -7.45 -10.44
CA LEU A 403 -0.07 -6.56 -11.10
C LEU A 403 0.43 -5.12 -11.25
N GLU A 404 1.19 -4.62 -10.27
CA GLU A 404 1.83 -3.31 -10.33
C GLU A 404 2.91 -3.29 -11.41
N HIS A 405 3.77 -4.30 -11.46
CA HIS A 405 4.77 -4.45 -12.52
C HIS A 405 4.11 -4.61 -13.90
N PHE A 406 3.06 -5.42 -14.02
CA PHE A 406 2.26 -5.55 -15.22
C PHE A 406 1.69 -4.20 -15.69
N THR A 407 1.24 -3.36 -14.77
CA THR A 407 0.72 -2.03 -15.08
C THR A 407 1.84 -1.07 -15.49
N GLN A 408 2.96 -1.06 -14.79
CA GLN A 408 4.13 -0.23 -15.10
C GLN A 408 4.76 -0.59 -16.45
N SER A 409 4.73 -1.87 -16.82
CA SER A 409 5.18 -2.36 -18.14
C SER A 409 4.23 -2.00 -19.29
N GLY A 410 3.12 -1.28 -19.02
CA GLY A 410 2.22 -0.80 -20.06
C GLY A 410 1.20 -1.83 -20.56
N PHE A 411 1.05 -2.97 -19.88
CA PHE A 411 0.09 -4.02 -20.28
C PHE A 411 -1.33 -3.75 -19.77
N CYS A 412 -1.50 -2.89 -18.76
CA CYS A 412 -2.80 -2.51 -18.21
C CYS A 412 -3.54 -1.57 -19.16
N ARG A 413 -4.81 -1.87 -19.43
CA ARG A 413 -5.76 -1.00 -20.14
C ARG A 413 -6.81 -0.42 -19.20
N ILE A 414 -7.33 -1.23 -18.28
CA ILE A 414 -8.27 -0.80 -17.24
C ILE A 414 -7.80 -1.36 -15.91
N CYS A 415 -7.70 -0.50 -14.90
CA CYS A 415 -7.43 -0.88 -13.53
C CYS A 415 -8.64 -0.55 -12.65
N PHE A 416 -9.35 -1.56 -12.15
CA PHE A 416 -10.34 -1.38 -11.10
C PHE A 416 -9.67 -1.39 -9.73
N ALA A 417 -9.78 -0.30 -8.99
CA ALA A 417 -9.09 -0.19 -7.72
C ALA A 417 -9.94 0.42 -6.61
N THR A 418 -9.57 0.08 -5.38
CA THR A 418 -10.12 0.65 -4.14
C THR A 418 -9.12 1.62 -3.51
N SER A 419 -9.35 2.03 -2.27
CA SER A 419 -8.48 2.95 -1.51
C SER A 419 -7.01 2.53 -1.39
N THR A 420 -6.65 1.32 -1.75
CA THR A 420 -5.24 0.88 -1.74
C THR A 420 -4.35 1.65 -2.71
N LEU A 421 -4.90 2.20 -3.79
CA LEU A 421 -4.17 3.08 -4.71
C LEU A 421 -4.10 4.55 -4.26
N GLU A 422 -4.79 4.92 -3.20
CA GLU A 422 -4.70 6.26 -2.60
C GLU A 422 -3.31 6.53 -2.02
N GLN A 423 -2.65 5.48 -1.52
CA GLN A 423 -1.38 5.55 -0.80
C GLN A 423 -0.22 4.99 -1.63
N GLY A 424 0.59 5.89 -2.14
CA GLY A 424 1.98 5.64 -2.47
C GLY A 424 2.36 4.84 -3.73
N ILE A 425 1.47 4.10 -4.38
CA ILE A 425 1.85 3.26 -5.51
C ILE A 425 2.15 4.10 -6.75
N ASN A 426 3.32 3.91 -7.35
CA ASN A 426 3.77 4.67 -8.50
C ASN A 426 3.22 4.12 -9.83
N MET A 427 1.88 4.15 -10.02
CA MET A 427 1.24 3.78 -11.29
C MET A 427 0.59 5.02 -11.94
N PRO A 428 1.05 5.46 -13.10
CA PRO A 428 0.42 6.53 -13.86
C PRO A 428 -0.75 5.98 -14.68
N PHE A 429 -1.80 6.80 -14.82
CA PHE A 429 -2.93 6.53 -15.69
C PHE A 429 -3.24 7.75 -16.55
N ASP A 430 -3.63 7.54 -17.81
CA ASP A 430 -4.04 8.63 -18.69
C ASP A 430 -5.40 9.21 -18.26
N VAL A 431 -6.26 8.34 -17.74
CA VAL A 431 -7.58 8.71 -17.22
C VAL A 431 -7.81 8.13 -15.84
N VAL A 432 -8.31 8.94 -14.91
CA VAL A 432 -8.82 8.51 -13.60
C VAL A 432 -10.32 8.73 -13.56
N TYR A 433 -11.10 7.67 -13.49
CA TYR A 433 -12.53 7.72 -13.31
C TYR A 433 -12.91 7.47 -11.86
N LEU A 434 -13.46 8.49 -11.20
CA LEU A 434 -13.95 8.41 -9.83
C LEU A 434 -15.45 8.04 -9.86
N ASP A 435 -15.76 6.75 -9.79
CA ASP A 435 -17.15 6.27 -9.88
C ASP A 435 -17.99 6.74 -8.68
N LYS A 436 -17.46 6.54 -7.47
CA LYS A 436 -18.02 7.05 -6.21
C LYS A 436 -16.90 7.48 -5.28
N PHE A 437 -17.03 8.63 -4.66
CA PHE A 437 -16.10 9.10 -3.65
C PHE A 437 -16.82 9.94 -2.59
N GLU A 438 -16.22 10.04 -1.42
CA GLU A 438 -16.72 10.80 -0.29
C GLU A 438 -15.95 12.12 -0.16
N ALA A 439 -16.65 13.24 -0.12
CA ALA A 439 -16.02 14.56 0.07
C ALA A 439 -15.37 14.73 1.46
N SER A 440 -15.72 13.90 2.42
CA SER A 440 -15.07 13.81 3.73
C SER A 440 -13.63 13.32 3.63
N LYS A 441 -13.33 12.43 2.69
CA LYS A 441 -12.00 11.85 2.39
C LYS A 441 -11.26 12.68 1.32
N SER A 442 -11.24 14.00 1.50
CA SER A 442 -10.72 14.91 0.46
C SER A 442 -9.26 14.67 0.10
N LEU A 443 -8.41 14.37 1.06
CA LEU A 443 -7.00 14.06 0.81
C LEU A 443 -6.83 12.80 -0.06
N SER A 444 -7.55 11.72 0.26
CA SER A 444 -7.57 10.49 -0.54
C SER A 444 -7.99 10.76 -1.99
N VAL A 445 -9.04 11.57 -2.17
CA VAL A 445 -9.53 11.93 -3.51
C VAL A 445 -8.50 12.77 -4.27
N LYS A 446 -7.82 13.71 -3.61
CA LYS A 446 -6.72 14.49 -4.22
C LYS A 446 -5.54 13.60 -4.63
N ASN A 447 -5.18 12.61 -3.80
CA ASN A 447 -4.16 11.62 -4.13
C ASN A 447 -4.53 10.79 -5.37
N LEU A 448 -5.79 10.35 -5.48
CA LEU A 448 -6.28 9.65 -6.67
C LEU A 448 -6.27 10.54 -7.92
N ILE A 449 -6.71 11.79 -7.81
CA ILE A 449 -6.63 12.78 -8.90
C ILE A 449 -5.17 12.97 -9.35
N GLY A 450 -4.24 13.00 -8.41
CA GLY A 450 -2.80 13.08 -8.69
C GLY A 450 -2.22 11.87 -9.43
N ARG A 451 -2.98 10.78 -9.62
CA ARG A 451 -2.61 9.63 -10.48
C ARG A 451 -2.93 9.86 -11.95
N ALA A 452 -3.79 10.86 -12.24
CA ALA A 452 -4.11 11.23 -13.61
C ALA A 452 -2.98 12.05 -14.22
N GLY A 453 -2.34 11.50 -15.26
CA GLY A 453 -1.15 12.07 -15.88
C GLY A 453 0.05 12.05 -14.93
N ARG A 454 1.19 11.68 -15.44
CA ARG A 454 2.46 11.74 -14.71
C ARG A 454 3.49 12.43 -15.53
N SER A 455 4.39 13.10 -14.82
CA SER A 455 5.61 13.60 -15.44
C SER A 455 6.44 12.42 -15.92
N THR A 456 6.31 12.07 -17.20
CA THR A 456 7.12 11.06 -17.87
C THR A 456 8.36 11.72 -18.47
N VAL A 457 9.36 10.92 -18.79
CA VAL A 457 10.56 11.43 -19.49
C VAL A 457 10.24 11.71 -20.96
N ASP A 458 9.29 10.96 -21.52
CA ASP A 458 8.97 10.98 -22.96
C ASP A 458 8.18 12.23 -23.39
N ALA A 459 7.26 12.70 -22.52
CA ALA A 459 6.48 13.91 -22.81
C ALA A 459 7.06 15.13 -22.07
N LYS A 460 7.23 16.25 -22.78
CA LYS A 460 7.72 17.49 -22.17
C LYS A 460 6.73 18.04 -21.16
N PHE A 461 5.53 18.44 -21.58
CA PHE A 461 4.43 18.81 -20.69
C PHE A 461 3.38 17.69 -20.67
N ASP A 462 3.11 17.17 -19.49
CA ASP A 462 2.12 16.10 -19.28
C ASP A 462 0.83 16.63 -18.71
N TYR A 463 -0.29 16.00 -19.11
CA TYR A 463 -1.59 16.20 -18.47
C TYR A 463 -2.36 14.89 -18.40
N GLY A 464 -3.23 14.78 -17.40
CA GLY A 464 -4.13 13.64 -17.25
C GLY A 464 -5.59 14.04 -17.28
N SER A 465 -6.46 13.08 -17.55
CA SER A 465 -7.90 13.27 -17.54
C SER A 465 -8.55 12.72 -16.27
N VAL A 466 -9.42 13.50 -15.65
CA VAL A 466 -10.18 13.09 -14.47
C VAL A 466 -11.66 13.09 -14.82
N VAL A 467 -12.32 11.96 -14.64
CA VAL A 467 -13.74 11.79 -14.94
C VAL A 467 -14.52 11.56 -13.65
N ILE A 468 -15.62 12.26 -13.49
CA ILE A 468 -16.57 12.06 -12.38
C ILE A 468 -17.99 11.87 -12.92
N ARG A 469 -18.86 11.26 -12.13
CA ARG A 469 -20.31 11.23 -12.45
C ARG A 469 -20.95 12.62 -12.27
N ASN A 470 -22.04 12.88 -13.03
CA ASN A 470 -22.73 14.15 -13.02
C ASN A 470 -23.30 14.58 -11.66
N ASN A 471 -23.62 13.62 -10.78
CA ASN A 471 -24.09 13.89 -9.42
C ASN A 471 -22.96 14.25 -8.43
N ALA A 472 -21.69 14.09 -8.81
CA ALA A 472 -20.52 14.29 -7.96
C ALA A 472 -19.85 15.69 -8.10
N ILE A 473 -20.34 16.56 -8.99
CA ILE A 473 -19.74 17.88 -9.28
C ILE A 473 -19.55 18.73 -8.02
N THR A 474 -20.60 18.82 -7.19
CA THR A 474 -20.55 19.63 -5.96
C THR A 474 -19.54 19.04 -4.95
N SER A 475 -19.48 17.72 -4.85
CA SER A 475 -18.52 17.00 -3.99
C SER A 475 -17.09 17.23 -4.46
N LEU A 476 -16.82 17.13 -5.77
CA LEU A 476 -15.49 17.42 -6.32
C LEU A 476 -15.05 18.86 -6.03
N ARG A 477 -15.91 19.84 -6.29
CA ARG A 477 -15.59 21.26 -6.01
C ARG A 477 -15.30 21.52 -4.54
N ARG A 478 -15.97 20.80 -3.63
CA ARG A 478 -15.69 20.87 -2.20
C ARG A 478 -14.32 20.28 -1.88
N VAL A 479 -14.01 19.11 -2.42
CA VAL A 479 -12.70 18.44 -2.29
C VAL A 479 -11.57 19.36 -2.76
N MET A 480 -11.67 19.90 -3.97
CA MET A 480 -10.60 20.74 -4.56
C MET A 480 -10.31 22.02 -3.78
N ARG A 481 -11.33 22.58 -3.10
CA ARG A 481 -11.20 23.83 -2.32
C ARG A 481 -10.85 23.62 -0.85
N LYS A 482 -10.96 22.41 -0.36
CA LYS A 482 -10.72 22.11 1.07
C LYS A 482 -9.22 22.15 1.34
N ALA A 483 -8.81 22.98 2.30
CA ALA A 483 -7.49 22.86 2.92
C ALA A 483 -7.42 21.57 3.72
N GLU A 484 -6.24 20.95 3.76
CA GLU A 484 -5.99 19.72 4.51
C GLU A 484 -5.02 20.01 5.65
N PRO A 485 -5.49 20.58 6.78
CA PRO A 485 -4.64 20.80 7.93
C PRO A 485 -4.48 19.53 8.76
N LEU A 486 -3.30 19.33 9.34
CA LEU A 486 -3.06 18.38 10.41
C LEU A 486 -3.55 18.95 11.75
N SER A 487 -3.96 18.07 12.65
CA SER A 487 -4.18 18.42 14.05
C SER A 487 -2.84 18.75 14.73
N LYS A 488 -2.85 19.78 15.55
CA LYS A 488 -1.72 20.16 16.43
C LYS A 488 -1.64 19.30 17.69
N ILE A 489 -2.62 18.44 17.92
CA ILE A 489 -2.71 17.54 19.06
C ILE A 489 -2.59 16.10 18.55
N SER A 490 -1.73 15.32 19.17
CA SER A 490 -1.55 13.91 18.86
C SER A 490 -2.82 13.10 19.15
N ASN A 491 -3.11 12.12 18.32
CA ASN A 491 -4.21 11.17 18.56
C ASN A 491 -4.05 10.40 19.87
N LEU A 492 -2.82 10.26 20.35
CA LEU A 492 -2.50 9.64 21.64
C LEU A 492 -2.96 10.51 22.85
N ASP A 493 -3.09 11.83 22.67
CA ASP A 493 -3.42 12.77 23.73
C ASP A 493 -4.90 13.18 23.74
N VAL A 494 -5.63 12.91 22.65
CA VAL A 494 -7.06 13.24 22.56
C VAL A 494 -7.91 12.20 23.28
N THR A 495 -8.74 12.62 24.23
CA THR A 495 -9.78 11.75 24.82
C THR A 495 -10.86 11.48 23.76
N ASP A 496 -11.05 10.21 23.40
CA ASP A 496 -12.11 9.77 22.49
C ASP A 496 -12.91 8.65 23.14
N ASP A 497 -14.09 8.98 23.64
CA ASP A 497 -14.99 8.02 24.30
C ASP A 497 -15.59 6.98 23.34
N SER A 498 -15.51 7.23 22.04
CA SER A 498 -15.97 6.30 21.01
C SER A 498 -14.99 5.14 20.73
N LEU A 499 -13.74 5.25 21.19
CA LEU A 499 -12.75 4.20 21.04
C LEU A 499 -13.09 3.00 21.92
N ASP A 500 -12.76 1.82 21.40
CA ASP A 500 -12.85 0.58 22.16
C ASP A 500 -11.91 0.58 23.36
N GLU A 501 -12.27 -0.14 24.43
CA GLU A 501 -11.52 -0.20 25.69
C GLU A 501 -10.06 -0.62 25.45
N LYS A 502 -9.82 -1.60 24.60
CA LYS A 502 -8.46 -2.05 24.25
C LYS A 502 -7.58 -0.96 23.63
N TYR A 503 -8.16 -0.07 22.82
CA TYR A 503 -7.42 1.06 22.26
C TYR A 503 -7.19 2.17 23.27
N LYS A 504 -8.06 2.33 24.25
CA LYS A 504 -7.83 3.23 25.40
C LYS A 504 -6.70 2.70 26.27
N GLU A 505 -6.70 1.40 26.60
CA GLU A 505 -5.59 0.75 27.33
C GLU A 505 -4.26 0.89 26.58
N PHE A 506 -4.26 0.69 25.25
CA PHE A 506 -3.08 0.90 24.41
C PHE A 506 -2.55 2.35 24.48
N LYS A 507 -3.42 3.36 24.33
CA LYS A 507 -3.05 4.77 24.41
C LYS A 507 -2.45 5.11 25.77
N GLU A 508 -3.09 4.68 26.84
CA GLU A 508 -2.63 4.90 28.20
C GLU A 508 -1.27 4.25 28.43
N ALA A 509 -1.08 3.02 27.99
CA ALA A 509 0.18 2.32 28.11
C ALA A 509 1.35 3.02 27.37
N ILE A 510 1.09 3.54 26.16
CA ILE A 510 2.09 4.32 25.40
C ILE A 510 2.43 5.62 26.13
N ASN A 511 1.43 6.35 26.63
CA ASN A 511 1.60 7.64 27.28
C ASN A 511 2.30 7.53 28.65
N THR A 512 1.98 6.49 29.42
CA THR A 512 2.58 6.25 30.74
C THR A 512 3.91 5.51 30.70
N GLY A 513 4.25 4.91 29.52
CA GLY A 513 5.43 4.04 29.39
C GLY A 513 5.21 2.63 29.92
N ALA A 514 3.98 2.23 30.25
CA ALA A 514 3.59 0.90 30.69
C ALA A 514 3.30 -0.02 29.48
N PHE A 515 4.17 0.01 28.46
CA PHE A 515 4.06 -0.78 27.24
C PHE A 515 5.29 -1.68 27.10
N SER A 516 5.07 -2.99 26.94
CA SER A 516 6.15 -3.94 26.71
C SER A 516 6.56 -3.95 25.23
N ASP A 517 7.74 -3.44 24.95
CA ASP A 517 8.33 -3.48 23.61
C ASP A 517 8.63 -4.92 23.17
N GLU A 518 8.88 -5.83 24.11
CA GLU A 518 9.20 -7.23 23.82
C GLU A 518 8.00 -8.02 23.25
N TYR A 519 6.84 -7.85 23.90
CA TYR A 519 5.60 -8.54 23.48
C TYR A 519 4.70 -7.68 22.59
N ASN A 520 5.05 -6.39 22.43
CA ASN A 520 4.25 -5.40 21.71
C ASN A 520 2.80 -5.29 22.23
N LEU A 521 2.66 -5.33 23.55
CA LEU A 521 1.39 -5.29 24.29
C LEU A 521 1.51 -4.35 25.51
N PRO A 522 0.39 -3.77 25.98
CA PRO A 522 0.34 -3.14 27.31
C PRO A 522 0.83 -4.09 28.40
N SER A 523 1.61 -3.60 29.36
CA SER A 523 2.14 -4.44 30.45
C SER A 523 1.04 -5.15 31.25
N ALA A 524 -0.10 -4.49 31.44
CA ALA A 524 -1.27 -5.10 32.07
C ALA A 524 -1.83 -6.30 31.30
N ASP A 525 -1.79 -6.28 29.96
CA ASP A 525 -2.19 -7.41 29.13
C ASP A 525 -1.17 -8.55 29.22
N VAL A 526 0.13 -8.23 29.24
CA VAL A 526 1.19 -9.22 29.43
C VAL A 526 1.00 -9.97 30.76
N GLU A 527 0.69 -9.25 31.84
CA GLU A 527 0.39 -9.84 33.16
C GLU A 527 -0.89 -10.72 33.13
N LYS A 528 -1.98 -10.27 32.47
CA LYS A 528 -3.19 -11.08 32.29
C LYS A 528 -2.90 -12.39 31.58
N LEU A 529 -2.04 -12.36 30.55
CA LEU A 529 -1.67 -13.53 29.76
C LEU A 529 -0.73 -14.49 30.51
N HIS A 530 -0.20 -14.09 31.65
CA HIS A 530 0.59 -14.93 32.58
C HIS A 530 -0.19 -15.33 33.84
N SER A 531 -1.48 -15.06 33.91
CA SER A 531 -2.32 -15.40 35.07
C SER A 531 -2.42 -16.92 35.29
N ASP A 532 -2.74 -17.31 36.52
CA ASP A 532 -2.93 -18.74 36.91
C ASP A 532 -3.97 -19.43 36.02
N ASP A 533 -5.06 -18.73 35.67
CA ASP A 533 -6.12 -19.27 34.80
C ASP A 533 -5.60 -19.57 33.38
N VAL A 534 -4.72 -18.73 32.83
CA VAL A 534 -4.10 -18.96 31.52
C VAL A 534 -3.10 -20.10 31.62
N THR A 535 -2.21 -20.04 32.62
CA THR A 535 -1.14 -21.02 32.84
C THR A 535 -1.66 -22.42 33.03
N ALA A 536 -2.82 -22.59 33.71
CA ALA A 536 -3.45 -23.89 33.91
C ALA A 536 -4.03 -24.54 32.63
N MET A 537 -4.35 -23.74 31.61
CA MET A 537 -4.87 -24.24 30.33
C MET A 537 -3.77 -24.71 29.36
N ILE A 538 -2.56 -24.21 29.51
CA ILE A 538 -1.49 -24.46 28.55
C ILE A 538 -1.05 -25.92 28.50
N PRO A 539 -0.81 -26.63 29.61
CA PRO A 539 -0.43 -28.05 29.56
C PRO A 539 -1.42 -28.91 28.78
N GLN A 540 -2.74 -28.73 29.03
CA GLN A 540 -3.76 -29.43 28.32
C GLN A 540 -3.75 -29.15 26.82
N LEU A 541 -3.50 -27.89 26.42
CA LEU A 541 -3.39 -27.52 25.02
C LEU A 541 -2.14 -28.14 24.39
N LEU A 542 -1.00 -28.13 25.09
CA LEU A 542 0.25 -28.74 24.61
C LEU A 542 0.09 -30.25 24.42
N ASP A 543 -0.55 -30.93 25.34
CA ASP A 543 -0.81 -32.39 25.24
C ASP A 543 -1.73 -32.73 24.05
N MET A 544 -2.64 -31.80 23.68
CA MET A 544 -3.48 -31.96 22.49
C MET A 544 -2.80 -31.56 21.20
N MET A 545 -1.86 -30.62 21.25
CA MET A 545 -1.19 -30.10 20.07
C MET A 545 0.01 -30.93 19.63
N PHE A 546 0.56 -31.77 20.52
CA PHE A 546 1.73 -32.58 20.24
C PHE A 546 1.44 -34.07 20.50
N ASP A 547 1.78 -34.91 19.52
CA ASP A 547 1.70 -36.36 19.60
C ASP A 547 3.08 -36.92 19.26
N ASP A 548 3.70 -37.64 20.19
CA ASP A 548 5.06 -38.21 20.08
C ASP A 548 6.09 -37.19 19.57
N GLY A 549 6.07 -35.99 20.15
CA GLY A 549 6.95 -34.87 19.79
C GLY A 549 6.64 -34.17 18.47
N ASN A 550 5.64 -34.61 17.74
CA ASN A 550 5.18 -33.95 16.51
C ASN A 550 3.90 -33.17 16.77
N ILE A 551 3.72 -32.06 16.02
CA ILE A 551 2.47 -31.31 16.07
C ILE A 551 1.34 -32.16 15.45
N ILE A 552 0.11 -32.00 15.96
CA ILE A 552 -1.06 -32.74 15.49
C ILE A 552 -1.32 -32.58 13.99
N SER A 553 -1.80 -33.65 13.35
CA SER A 553 -2.18 -33.62 11.94
C SER A 553 -3.29 -32.60 11.66
N PRO A 554 -3.25 -31.87 10.52
CA PRO A 554 -4.33 -30.98 10.07
C PRO A 554 -5.69 -31.66 9.92
N ASN A 555 -5.72 -33.00 9.87
CA ASN A 555 -6.93 -33.81 9.74
C ASN A 555 -7.54 -34.25 11.10
N THR A 556 -6.88 -33.96 12.22
CA THR A 556 -7.35 -34.26 13.57
C THR A 556 -8.62 -33.46 13.88
N ASP A 557 -9.50 -34.00 14.75
CA ASP A 557 -10.63 -33.23 15.29
C ASP A 557 -10.11 -32.11 16.19
N MET A 558 -10.32 -30.87 15.74
CA MET A 558 -9.81 -29.67 16.37
C MET A 558 -10.77 -29.04 17.37
N LYS A 559 -11.87 -29.70 17.73
CA LYS A 559 -12.93 -29.07 18.53
C LYS A 559 -12.41 -28.60 19.90
N GLU A 560 -11.74 -29.47 20.63
CA GLU A 560 -11.23 -29.16 21.97
C GLU A 560 -10.06 -28.18 21.91
N VAL A 561 -9.16 -28.31 20.92
CA VAL A 561 -8.08 -27.37 20.66
C VAL A 561 -8.63 -25.97 20.38
N ASN A 562 -9.65 -25.86 19.52
CA ASN A 562 -10.29 -24.58 19.23
C ASN A 562 -11.00 -23.96 20.44
N ASP A 563 -11.57 -24.79 21.32
CA ASP A 563 -12.20 -24.34 22.57
C ASP A 563 -11.13 -23.75 23.52
N LEU A 564 -9.96 -24.37 23.63
CA LEU A 564 -8.85 -23.87 24.46
C LEU A 564 -8.27 -22.57 23.89
N PHE A 565 -7.99 -22.49 22.57
CA PHE A 565 -7.57 -21.23 21.94
C PHE A 565 -8.61 -20.12 22.13
N SER A 566 -9.91 -20.45 22.07
CA SER A 566 -10.98 -19.50 22.32
C SER A 566 -10.98 -19.00 23.77
N LYS A 567 -10.74 -19.87 24.74
CA LYS A 567 -10.64 -19.50 26.16
C LYS A 567 -9.43 -18.61 26.41
N LEU A 568 -8.26 -18.97 25.89
CA LEU A 568 -7.04 -18.15 25.98
C LEU A 568 -7.26 -16.75 25.41
N TYR A 569 -7.86 -16.66 24.21
CA TYR A 569 -8.14 -15.37 23.59
C TYR A 569 -9.20 -14.55 24.35
N GLN A 570 -10.18 -15.21 25.00
CA GLN A 570 -11.16 -14.54 25.87
C GLN A 570 -10.52 -13.94 27.13
N GLN A 571 -9.47 -14.54 27.67
CA GLN A 571 -8.70 -13.95 28.78
C GLN A 571 -8.05 -12.64 28.35
N TYR A 572 -7.43 -12.60 27.17
CA TYR A 572 -6.89 -11.35 26.61
C TYR A 572 -7.98 -10.28 26.47
N LEU A 573 -9.14 -10.64 25.89
CA LEU A 573 -10.23 -9.69 25.66
C LEU A 573 -10.96 -9.26 26.94
N GLY A 574 -10.89 -10.03 28.02
CA GLY A 574 -11.68 -9.82 29.23
C GLY A 574 -13.19 -10.08 29.04
N ARG A 575 -13.60 -10.72 27.94
CA ARG A 575 -15.00 -11.04 27.62
C ARG A 575 -15.13 -12.35 26.84
N LYS A 576 -16.38 -12.88 26.80
CA LYS A 576 -16.67 -14.05 25.98
C LYS A 576 -16.73 -13.73 24.50
N LEU A 577 -16.24 -14.62 23.68
CA LEU A 577 -16.39 -14.57 22.22
C LEU A 577 -17.81 -14.95 21.80
N CYS A 578 -18.37 -14.23 20.84
CA CYS A 578 -19.59 -14.63 20.15
C CYS A 578 -19.33 -15.81 19.18
N GLN A 579 -20.39 -16.43 18.67
CA GLN A 579 -20.26 -17.60 17.80
C GLN A 579 -19.51 -17.30 16.49
N ALA A 580 -19.68 -16.10 15.97
CA ALA A 580 -18.99 -15.67 14.76
C ALA A 580 -17.47 -15.53 14.99
N GLU A 581 -17.07 -14.90 16.10
CA GLU A 581 -15.66 -14.76 16.50
C GLU A 581 -14.99 -16.13 16.72
N LYS A 582 -15.68 -17.05 17.39
CA LYS A 582 -15.20 -18.44 17.57
C LYS A 582 -14.98 -19.15 16.23
N SER A 583 -15.89 -18.95 15.27
CA SER A 583 -15.76 -19.52 13.93
C SER A 583 -14.55 -18.97 13.18
N VAL A 584 -14.32 -17.66 13.28
CA VAL A 584 -13.14 -16.99 12.67
C VAL A 584 -11.87 -17.49 13.33
N LEU A 585 -11.79 -17.51 14.63
CA LEU A 585 -10.61 -17.99 15.37
C LEU A 585 -10.31 -19.47 15.05
N SER A 586 -11.32 -20.33 15.03
CA SER A 586 -11.18 -21.75 14.65
C SER A 586 -10.62 -21.90 13.22
N THR A 587 -11.07 -21.06 12.28
CA THR A 587 -10.55 -21.07 10.92
C THR A 587 -9.09 -20.59 10.87
N ALA A 588 -8.75 -19.56 11.64
CA ALA A 588 -7.38 -19.06 11.75
C ALA A 588 -6.42 -20.11 12.31
N VAL A 589 -6.79 -20.80 13.39
CA VAL A 589 -6.00 -21.89 13.98
C VAL A 589 -5.77 -23.01 12.96
N LYS A 590 -6.79 -23.39 12.20
CA LYS A 590 -6.64 -24.42 11.17
C LYS A 590 -5.70 -23.99 10.02
N ILE A 591 -5.82 -22.77 9.54
CA ILE A 591 -4.90 -22.22 8.53
C ILE A 591 -3.46 -22.23 9.03
N MET A 592 -3.27 -21.86 10.29
CA MET A 592 -1.98 -21.85 10.95
C MET A 592 -1.36 -23.26 11.02
N ILE A 593 -2.15 -24.28 11.39
CA ILE A 593 -1.67 -25.68 11.39
C ILE A 593 -1.28 -26.11 9.96
N TRP A 594 -2.06 -25.79 8.94
CA TRP A 594 -1.68 -26.08 7.56
C TRP A 594 -0.34 -25.43 7.20
N LYS A 595 -0.11 -24.18 7.64
CA LYS A 595 1.16 -23.47 7.41
C LYS A 595 2.32 -24.18 8.13
N ILE A 596 2.16 -24.58 9.37
CA ILE A 596 3.13 -25.37 10.16
C ILE A 596 3.53 -26.66 9.42
N TYR A 597 2.55 -27.31 8.75
CA TYR A 597 2.79 -28.49 7.92
C TYR A 597 3.34 -28.15 6.52
N GLY A 598 3.92 -26.96 6.32
CA GLY A 598 4.55 -26.57 5.08
C GLY A 598 3.61 -26.40 3.89
N LYS A 599 2.30 -26.14 4.15
CA LYS A 599 1.36 -25.91 3.05
C LYS A 599 1.55 -24.49 2.51
N THR A 600 1.83 -24.38 1.23
CA THR A 600 1.97 -23.12 0.51
C THR A 600 0.64 -22.35 0.48
N PHE A 601 0.69 -21.06 0.18
CA PHE A 601 -0.50 -20.21 0.08
C PHE A 601 -1.57 -20.80 -0.85
N HIS A 602 -1.19 -21.20 -2.05
CA HIS A 602 -2.13 -21.76 -3.02
C HIS A 602 -2.76 -23.08 -2.53
N ARG A 603 -2.03 -23.93 -1.81
CA ARG A 603 -2.58 -25.17 -1.24
C ARG A 603 -3.61 -24.88 -0.16
N ILE A 604 -3.38 -23.89 0.68
CA ILE A 604 -4.36 -23.44 1.69
C ILE A 604 -5.61 -22.93 1.00
N CYS A 605 -5.48 -22.11 -0.07
CA CYS A 605 -6.61 -21.65 -0.87
C CYS A 605 -7.42 -22.83 -1.45
N GLN A 606 -6.75 -23.83 -2.02
CA GLN A 606 -7.39 -25.02 -2.59
C GLN A 606 -8.13 -25.84 -1.52
N TYR A 607 -7.56 -26.02 -0.32
CA TYR A 607 -8.24 -26.70 0.79
C TYR A 607 -9.49 -25.95 1.25
N ARG A 608 -9.40 -24.64 1.36
CA ARG A 608 -10.53 -23.78 1.71
C ARG A 608 -11.61 -23.81 0.63
N TYR A 609 -11.24 -23.74 -0.63
CA TYR A 609 -12.17 -23.89 -1.76
C TYR A 609 -12.86 -25.26 -1.74
N ALA A 610 -12.14 -26.35 -1.56
CA ALA A 610 -12.72 -27.68 -1.48
C ALA A 610 -13.67 -27.83 -0.29
N TYR A 611 -13.40 -27.17 0.84
CA TYR A 611 -14.31 -27.13 1.97
C TYR A 611 -15.59 -26.33 1.63
N ALA A 612 -15.47 -25.15 1.05
CA ALA A 612 -16.61 -24.32 0.63
C ALA A 612 -17.49 -25.03 -0.40
N SER A 613 -16.88 -25.64 -1.43
CA SER A 613 -17.58 -26.39 -2.48
C SER A 613 -18.35 -27.58 -1.92
N ARG A 614 -17.75 -28.37 -1.03
CA ARG A 614 -18.42 -29.51 -0.35
C ARG A 614 -19.57 -29.03 0.52
N THR A 615 -19.44 -27.90 1.19
CA THR A 615 -20.49 -27.33 2.02
C THR A 615 -21.68 -26.87 1.17
N ALA A 616 -21.43 -26.18 0.06
CA ALA A 616 -22.46 -25.79 -0.89
C ALA A 616 -23.20 -27.00 -1.48
N GLU A 617 -22.47 -28.04 -1.90
CA GLU A 617 -23.03 -29.28 -2.42
C GLU A 617 -23.90 -30.01 -1.41
N ARG A 618 -23.45 -30.15 -0.16
CA ARG A 618 -24.25 -30.77 0.94
C ARG A 618 -25.52 -30.00 1.21
N GLN A 619 -25.48 -28.68 1.18
CA GLN A 619 -26.65 -27.83 1.36
C GLN A 619 -27.66 -28.00 0.23
N GLN A 620 -27.18 -28.09 -1.02
CA GLN A 620 -28.07 -28.37 -2.17
C GLN A 620 -28.73 -29.72 -2.07
N LEU A 621 -28.00 -30.76 -1.68
CA LEU A 621 -28.56 -32.11 -1.45
C LEU A 621 -29.60 -32.11 -0.30
N TYR A 622 -29.33 -31.38 0.79
CA TYR A 622 -30.27 -31.22 1.89
C TYR A 622 -31.55 -30.50 1.43
N ARG A 623 -31.44 -29.43 0.68
CA ARG A 623 -32.57 -28.68 0.12
C ARG A 623 -33.44 -29.53 -0.79
N LYS A 624 -32.83 -30.38 -1.61
CA LYS A 624 -33.57 -31.32 -2.48
C LYS A 624 -34.36 -32.34 -1.67
N ARG A 625 -33.88 -32.74 -0.47
CA ARG A 625 -34.56 -33.72 0.41
C ARG A 625 -35.65 -33.08 1.29
N ASN A 626 -35.42 -31.85 1.76
CA ASN A 626 -36.29 -31.19 2.75
C ASN A 626 -36.54 -29.73 2.31
N ALA A 627 -37.36 -29.53 1.28
CA ALA A 627 -37.56 -28.22 0.65
C ALA A 627 -38.14 -27.15 1.60
N GLU A 628 -38.94 -27.52 2.60
CA GLU A 628 -39.54 -26.59 3.59
C GLU A 628 -38.54 -26.13 4.66
N GLU A 629 -37.63 -26.99 5.10
CA GLU A 629 -36.60 -26.66 6.11
C GLU A 629 -35.33 -26.00 5.48
N ALA A 630 -35.15 -26.17 4.21
CA ALA A 630 -33.96 -25.71 3.52
C ALA A 630 -33.73 -24.17 3.60
N ASN A 631 -34.80 -23.40 3.72
CA ASN A 631 -34.73 -21.95 3.85
C ASN A 631 -34.29 -21.45 5.23
N SER A 632 -34.36 -22.30 6.24
CA SER A 632 -34.01 -21.97 7.62
C SER A 632 -32.57 -22.32 8.01
N ILE A 633 -31.81 -23.04 7.14
CA ILE A 633 -30.47 -23.46 7.45
C ILE A 633 -29.50 -22.35 6.98
N PRO A 634 -28.82 -21.66 7.91
CA PRO A 634 -27.78 -20.72 7.54
C PRO A 634 -26.66 -21.47 6.84
N ALA A 635 -26.15 -20.89 5.80
CA ALA A 635 -24.98 -21.41 5.11
C ALA A 635 -23.80 -21.45 6.10
N LYS A 636 -23.27 -22.65 6.35
CA LYS A 636 -22.08 -22.85 7.16
C LYS A 636 -20.89 -23.04 6.23
N TYR A 637 -20.18 -21.99 5.94
CA TYR A 637 -18.98 -22.07 5.11
C TYR A 637 -17.96 -21.08 5.60
N ILE A 638 -16.88 -20.98 4.86
CA ILE A 638 -15.79 -20.07 5.13
C ILE A 638 -16.34 -18.65 5.21
N VAL A 639 -16.10 -18.04 6.33
CA VAL A 639 -16.49 -16.69 6.60
C VAL A 639 -15.32 -15.79 6.29
N GLY A 640 -15.52 -14.82 5.41
CA GLY A 640 -14.55 -13.79 5.13
C GLY A 640 -14.54 -12.77 6.24
N TYR A 641 -13.43 -12.74 6.99
CA TYR A 641 -13.27 -11.74 7.99
C TYR A 641 -11.85 -11.23 8.10
N HIS A 642 -11.72 -9.92 8.16
CA HIS A 642 -10.44 -9.24 8.10
C HIS A 642 -9.87 -8.96 9.48
N ASP A 643 -10.75 -8.83 10.45
CA ASP A 643 -10.43 -8.47 11.82
C ASP A 643 -11.23 -9.27 12.81
N ILE A 644 -10.68 -9.51 13.99
CA ILE A 644 -11.46 -9.83 15.18
C ILE A 644 -11.55 -8.51 15.96
N PRO A 645 -12.65 -7.74 15.85
CA PRO A 645 -12.81 -6.54 16.63
C PRO A 645 -13.06 -6.89 18.09
N ASP A 646 -12.82 -5.97 18.97
CA ASP A 646 -13.08 -6.17 20.40
C ASP A 646 -14.58 -6.14 20.73
N LYS A 647 -15.39 -5.67 19.79
CA LYS A 647 -16.87 -5.73 19.83
C LYS A 647 -17.39 -6.85 18.94
N ASP A 648 -18.64 -6.79 18.58
CA ASP A 648 -19.30 -7.80 17.77
C ASP A 648 -18.62 -7.99 16.41
N LEU A 649 -18.21 -9.21 16.15
CA LEU A 649 -17.69 -9.62 14.87
C LEU A 649 -18.85 -9.93 13.93
N THR A 650 -18.95 -9.20 12.83
CA THR A 650 -19.94 -9.49 11.80
C THR A 650 -19.36 -10.41 10.75
N ALA A 651 -19.63 -11.69 10.87
CA ALA A 651 -19.24 -12.67 9.87
C ALA A 651 -20.27 -12.69 8.73
N TYR A 652 -19.81 -12.66 7.50
CA TYR A 652 -20.67 -12.82 6.32
C TYR A 652 -20.18 -13.97 5.44
N PRO A 653 -21.08 -14.69 4.79
CA PRO A 653 -20.72 -15.82 3.97
C PRO A 653 -20.10 -15.38 2.63
N LEU A 654 -18.99 -15.99 2.26
CA LEU A 654 -18.39 -15.83 0.92
C LEU A 654 -19.20 -16.52 -0.16
N VAL A 655 -19.93 -17.57 0.20
CA VAL A 655 -20.66 -18.42 -0.74
C VAL A 655 -22.13 -18.39 -0.42
N SER A 656 -22.96 -18.03 -1.39
CA SER A 656 -24.42 -18.10 -1.26
C SER A 656 -24.90 -19.54 -1.18
N THR A 657 -25.93 -19.79 -0.38
CA THR A 657 -26.59 -21.11 -0.26
C THR A 657 -27.28 -21.58 -1.54
N SER A 658 -27.48 -20.69 -2.50
CA SER A 658 -28.09 -20.97 -3.80
C SER A 658 -27.10 -21.32 -4.91
N ILE A 659 -25.78 -21.22 -4.64
CA ILE A 659 -24.74 -21.45 -5.64
C ILE A 659 -24.40 -22.95 -5.73
N ALA A 660 -24.20 -23.46 -6.93
CA ALA A 660 -23.66 -24.80 -7.16
C ALA A 660 -22.17 -24.87 -6.73
N ALA A 661 -21.71 -26.06 -6.33
CA ALA A 661 -20.32 -26.25 -5.88
C ALA A 661 -19.28 -25.77 -6.92
N LYS A 662 -19.56 -26.01 -8.21
CA LYS A 662 -18.70 -25.56 -9.32
C LYS A 662 -18.67 -24.05 -9.54
N ASP A 663 -19.66 -23.33 -9.02
CA ASP A 663 -19.82 -21.87 -9.18
C ASP A 663 -19.32 -21.11 -7.95
N VAL A 664 -18.63 -21.79 -7.00
CA VAL A 664 -17.95 -21.14 -5.89
C VAL A 664 -16.80 -20.27 -6.43
N ASP A 665 -16.82 -19.01 -6.06
CA ASP A 665 -15.83 -18.04 -6.52
C ASP A 665 -14.47 -18.30 -5.88
N TYR A 666 -13.50 -18.70 -6.68
CA TYR A 666 -12.14 -18.97 -6.23
C TYR A 666 -11.38 -17.70 -5.84
N ASP A 667 -11.61 -16.58 -6.56
CA ASP A 667 -10.95 -15.32 -6.28
C ASP A 667 -11.30 -14.81 -4.87
N LEU A 668 -12.58 -14.93 -4.46
CA LEU A 668 -13.01 -14.58 -3.10
C LEU A 668 -12.32 -15.45 -2.04
N ILE A 669 -12.12 -16.74 -2.31
CA ILE A 669 -11.39 -17.63 -1.40
C ILE A 669 -9.92 -17.20 -1.26
N VAL A 670 -9.29 -16.81 -2.37
CA VAL A 670 -7.90 -16.29 -2.37
C VAL A 670 -7.80 -15.02 -1.51
N TYR A 671 -8.70 -14.05 -1.72
CA TYR A 671 -8.71 -12.80 -0.97
C TYR A 671 -8.92 -13.02 0.52
N ASP A 672 -9.88 -13.84 0.88
CA ASP A 672 -10.20 -14.15 2.28
C ASP A 672 -9.07 -14.95 2.96
N THR A 673 -8.44 -15.87 2.25
CA THR A 673 -7.27 -16.61 2.77
C THR A 673 -6.12 -15.68 3.10
N TYR A 674 -5.87 -14.71 2.23
CA TYR A 674 -4.84 -13.70 2.48
C TYR A 674 -5.17 -12.82 3.69
N ASP A 675 -6.42 -12.38 3.81
CA ASP A 675 -6.84 -11.59 4.98
C ASP A 675 -6.67 -12.36 6.29
N TYR A 676 -6.94 -13.68 6.32
CA TYR A 676 -6.63 -14.52 7.48
C TYR A 676 -5.12 -14.54 7.79
N LEU A 677 -4.28 -14.77 6.80
CA LEU A 677 -2.84 -14.90 7.00
C LEU A 677 -2.19 -13.58 7.39
N ASP A 678 -2.55 -12.50 6.68
CA ASP A 678 -1.90 -11.21 6.82
C ASP A 678 -2.43 -10.40 8.01
N LYS A 679 -3.75 -10.18 8.05
CA LYS A 679 -4.36 -9.27 9.02
C LYS A 679 -4.65 -9.94 10.36
N LEU A 680 -5.12 -11.17 10.32
CA LEU A 680 -5.54 -11.85 11.54
C LEU A 680 -4.38 -12.60 12.20
N ILE A 681 -3.82 -13.59 11.51
CA ILE A 681 -2.76 -14.42 12.08
C ILE A 681 -1.47 -13.61 12.26
N GLY A 682 -1.03 -12.93 11.19
CA GLY A 682 0.25 -12.22 11.18
C GLY A 682 0.28 -10.94 12.01
N PHE A 683 -0.86 -10.32 12.29
CA PHE A 683 -0.92 -9.05 13.02
C PHE A 683 -1.61 -9.15 14.38
N LYS A 684 -2.85 -9.69 14.44
CA LYS A 684 -3.61 -9.66 15.69
C LYS A 684 -3.33 -10.85 16.63
N LEU A 685 -3.22 -12.06 16.08
CA LEU A 685 -3.08 -13.26 16.90
C LEU A 685 -1.64 -13.58 17.26
N SER A 686 -0.69 -13.23 16.40
CA SER A 686 0.72 -13.57 16.56
C SER A 686 1.29 -13.12 17.89
N ASP A 687 1.11 -11.85 18.26
CA ASP A 687 1.71 -11.29 19.47
C ASP A 687 1.10 -11.89 20.75
N ILE A 688 -0.22 -12.06 20.73
CA ILE A 688 -0.96 -12.57 21.89
C ILE A 688 -0.55 -14.01 22.20
N PHE A 689 -0.59 -14.88 21.19
CA PHE A 689 -0.23 -16.29 21.39
C PHE A 689 1.29 -16.48 21.56
N TYR A 690 2.11 -15.67 20.92
CA TYR A 690 3.55 -15.63 21.19
C TYR A 690 3.81 -15.30 22.67
N ALA A 691 3.18 -14.26 23.19
CA ALA A 691 3.34 -13.87 24.59
C ALA A 691 2.90 -14.98 25.57
N ILE A 692 1.74 -15.63 25.30
CA ILE A 692 1.23 -16.73 26.13
C ILE A 692 2.25 -17.87 26.22
N PHE A 693 2.66 -18.40 25.06
CA PHE A 693 3.51 -19.59 25.04
C PHE A 693 4.95 -19.30 25.38
N TYR A 694 5.49 -18.12 25.04
CA TYR A 694 6.85 -17.77 25.37
C TYR A 694 7.04 -17.51 26.88
N GLN A 695 6.13 -16.80 27.55
CA GLN A 695 6.15 -16.62 29.01
C GLN A 695 6.02 -17.96 29.74
N TYR A 696 5.17 -18.85 29.25
CA TYR A 696 5.04 -20.19 29.83
C TYR A 696 6.33 -21.00 29.69
N TYR A 697 7.00 -20.91 28.54
CA TYR A 697 8.32 -21.53 28.34
C TYR A 697 9.36 -20.97 29.29
N GLU A 698 9.43 -19.64 29.47
CA GLU A 698 10.36 -19.01 30.42
C GLU A 698 10.16 -19.48 31.87
N ALA A 699 8.90 -19.71 32.25
CA ALA A 699 8.56 -20.17 33.60
C ALA A 699 8.78 -21.68 33.83
N THR A 700 8.59 -22.51 32.79
CA THR A 700 8.55 -23.98 32.95
C THR A 700 9.64 -24.73 32.21
N SER A 701 10.30 -24.09 31.23
CA SER A 701 11.23 -24.72 30.27
C SER A 701 10.59 -25.84 29.41
N ASP A 702 9.27 -25.81 29.19
CA ASP A 702 8.60 -26.76 28.31
C ASP A 702 8.86 -26.40 26.85
N GLU A 703 9.72 -27.17 26.18
CA GLU A 703 10.12 -26.95 24.78
C GLU A 703 8.95 -26.96 23.78
N ARG A 704 7.84 -27.62 24.12
CA ARG A 704 6.62 -27.62 23.26
C ARG A 704 6.02 -26.22 23.20
N ALA A 705 6.04 -25.50 24.34
CA ALA A 705 5.57 -24.12 24.38
C ALA A 705 6.46 -23.19 23.55
N LEU A 706 7.80 -23.35 23.62
CA LEU A 706 8.73 -22.61 22.78
C LEU A 706 8.48 -22.88 21.28
N ARG A 707 8.25 -24.14 20.93
CA ARG A 707 7.93 -24.51 19.54
C ARG A 707 6.62 -23.85 19.07
N LEU A 708 5.56 -23.84 19.88
CA LEU A 708 4.32 -23.12 19.56
C LEU A 708 4.57 -21.61 19.41
N ALA A 709 5.34 -21.00 20.32
CA ALA A 709 5.72 -19.58 20.19
C ALA A 709 6.44 -19.30 18.88
N LYS A 710 7.42 -20.15 18.49
CA LYS A 710 8.11 -20.05 17.19
C LYS A 710 7.13 -20.18 16.02
N TYR A 711 6.18 -21.13 16.07
CA TYR A 711 5.16 -21.28 15.03
C TYR A 711 4.26 -20.04 14.89
N PHE A 712 3.85 -19.43 16.00
CA PHE A 712 3.05 -18.21 15.94
C PHE A 712 3.85 -17.04 15.37
N LYS A 713 5.10 -16.93 15.71
CA LYS A 713 5.96 -15.82 15.27
C LYS A 713 6.47 -16.00 13.83
N TYR A 714 7.00 -17.18 13.51
CA TYR A 714 7.72 -17.44 12.25
C TYR A 714 6.95 -18.36 11.27
N GLY A 715 5.98 -19.13 11.76
CA GLY A 715 5.28 -20.16 10.97
C GLY A 715 6.04 -21.49 10.86
N THR A 716 7.18 -21.62 11.51
CA THR A 716 8.04 -22.82 11.57
C THR A 716 8.81 -22.86 12.89
N ASP A 717 9.21 -24.05 13.35
CA ASP A 717 10.10 -24.24 14.50
C ASP A 717 11.53 -24.67 14.12
N LYS A 718 11.79 -24.87 12.81
CA LYS A 718 13.09 -25.27 12.31
C LYS A 718 14.07 -24.10 12.29
N GLU A 719 15.13 -24.19 13.03
CA GLU A 719 16.12 -23.14 13.20
C GLU A 719 16.66 -22.59 11.88
N ARG A 720 16.98 -23.48 10.93
CA ARG A 720 17.48 -23.10 9.61
C ARG A 720 16.46 -22.30 8.80
N GLU A 721 15.19 -22.71 8.81
CA GLU A 721 14.12 -21.97 8.14
C GLU A 721 13.86 -20.61 8.84
N ILE A 722 13.95 -20.56 10.18
CA ILE A 722 13.86 -19.32 10.94
C ILE A 722 14.95 -18.33 10.52
N TRP A 723 16.20 -18.79 10.40
CA TRP A 723 17.28 -17.94 9.90
C TRP A 723 17.02 -17.44 8.49
N MET A 724 16.55 -18.28 7.58
CA MET A 724 16.17 -17.84 6.23
C MET A 724 15.08 -16.78 6.24
N LEU A 725 14.04 -16.96 7.08
CA LEU A 725 12.99 -15.95 7.28
C LEU A 725 13.55 -14.64 7.87
N ARG A 726 14.52 -14.75 8.81
CA ARG A 726 15.24 -13.61 9.38
C ARG A 726 16.13 -12.90 8.36
N TYR A 727 16.63 -13.59 7.33
CA TYR A 727 17.30 -13.00 6.18
C TYR A 727 16.32 -12.43 5.13
N GLY A 728 15.02 -12.57 5.35
CA GLY A 728 13.95 -11.97 4.53
C GLY A 728 13.40 -12.85 3.44
N PHE A 729 13.85 -14.12 3.35
CA PHE A 729 13.31 -15.05 2.37
C PHE A 729 11.86 -15.43 2.72
N SER A 730 11.02 -15.47 1.72
CA SER A 730 9.65 -15.99 1.84
C SER A 730 9.65 -17.52 1.95
N PHE A 731 8.53 -18.12 2.38
CA PHE A 731 8.43 -19.58 2.43
C PHE A 731 8.59 -20.24 1.06
N GLU A 732 8.15 -19.58 0.02
CA GLU A 732 8.31 -20.02 -1.38
C GLU A 732 9.78 -19.99 -1.81
N GLU A 733 10.55 -19.00 -1.38
CA GLU A 733 11.98 -18.90 -1.65
C GLU A 733 12.79 -19.89 -0.82
N ILE A 734 12.37 -20.20 0.40
CA ILE A 734 13.07 -21.17 1.28
C ILE A 734 13.22 -22.54 0.60
N GLU A 735 12.29 -22.97 -0.24
CA GLU A 735 12.38 -24.26 -0.94
C GLU A 735 13.67 -24.35 -1.77
N TRP A 736 13.97 -23.36 -2.60
CA TRP A 736 15.16 -23.38 -3.44
C TRP A 736 16.41 -22.81 -2.73
N VAL A 737 16.25 -21.79 -1.85
CA VAL A 737 17.36 -21.24 -1.08
C VAL A 737 17.99 -22.32 -0.19
N SER A 738 17.17 -23.18 0.44
CA SER A 738 17.67 -24.28 1.29
C SER A 738 18.62 -25.21 0.58
N GLU A 739 18.48 -25.39 -0.73
CA GLU A 739 19.37 -26.22 -1.52
C GLU A 739 20.73 -25.56 -1.81
N CYS A 740 20.74 -24.23 -1.85
CA CYS A 740 21.91 -23.42 -2.17
C CYS A 740 22.71 -22.98 -0.95
N VAL A 741 22.19 -23.14 0.27
CA VAL A 741 22.83 -22.69 1.51
C VAL A 741 23.57 -23.83 2.19
N ASP A 742 24.83 -23.61 2.55
CA ASP A 742 25.60 -24.53 3.39
C ASP A 742 25.41 -24.23 4.87
N SER A 743 25.60 -22.98 5.27
CA SER A 743 25.38 -22.52 6.63
C SER A 743 24.76 -21.12 6.66
N ILE A 744 24.04 -20.82 7.74
CA ILE A 744 23.37 -19.54 7.94
C ILE A 744 23.29 -19.24 9.42
N ASP A 745 23.73 -18.03 9.80
CA ASP A 745 23.66 -17.50 11.17
C ASP A 745 23.55 -15.96 11.16
N GLU A 746 23.70 -15.31 12.30
CA GLU A 746 23.66 -13.85 12.42
C GLU A 746 24.76 -13.15 11.62
N THR A 747 25.90 -13.80 11.42
CA THR A 747 27.08 -13.17 10.84
C THR A 747 27.09 -13.21 9.34
N GLU A 748 26.74 -14.34 8.75
CA GLU A 748 26.77 -14.56 7.31
C GLU A 748 25.83 -15.71 6.85
N ILE A 749 25.50 -15.71 5.59
CA ILE A 749 24.95 -16.85 4.87
C ILE A 749 26.00 -17.34 3.87
N LYS A 750 26.33 -18.65 3.92
CA LYS A 750 27.26 -19.28 2.98
C LYS A 750 26.51 -20.10 1.97
N PHE A 751 26.77 -19.80 0.71
CA PHE A 751 26.18 -20.51 -0.40
C PHE A 751 27.14 -21.56 -0.96
N ASN A 752 26.59 -22.63 -1.52
CA ASN A 752 27.30 -23.65 -2.26
C ASN A 752 27.22 -23.41 -3.78
N ASP A 753 27.90 -24.27 -4.57
CA ASP A 753 28.00 -24.12 -6.02
C ASP A 753 26.65 -24.16 -6.77
N LYS A 754 25.58 -24.59 -6.13
CA LYS A 754 24.22 -24.60 -6.75
C LYS A 754 23.69 -23.22 -7.08
N ILE A 755 24.23 -22.16 -6.47
CA ILE A 755 23.86 -20.77 -6.83
C ILE A 755 24.11 -20.48 -8.31
N ASN A 756 25.08 -21.16 -8.94
CA ASN A 756 25.41 -20.98 -10.36
C ASN A 756 24.32 -21.51 -11.32
N ALA A 757 23.37 -22.27 -10.81
CA ALA A 757 22.25 -22.82 -11.58
C ALA A 757 20.94 -22.02 -11.39
N LEU A 758 20.96 -20.95 -10.59
CA LEU A 758 19.83 -20.08 -10.34
C LEU A 758 19.55 -19.17 -11.54
N ASP A 759 18.30 -18.82 -11.74
CA ASP A 759 17.92 -17.80 -12.73
C ASP A 759 18.24 -16.39 -12.24
N ASP A 760 18.14 -15.40 -13.15
CA ASP A 760 18.47 -14.00 -12.86
C ASP A 760 17.62 -13.41 -11.74
N ALA A 761 16.35 -13.79 -11.61
CA ALA A 761 15.46 -13.31 -10.57
C ALA A 761 15.86 -13.87 -9.19
N GLN A 762 16.17 -15.16 -9.12
CA GLN A 762 16.66 -15.82 -7.92
C GLN A 762 18.01 -15.23 -7.47
N LEU A 763 18.95 -15.03 -8.42
CA LEU A 763 20.24 -14.41 -8.13
C LEU A 763 20.07 -12.99 -7.59
N LYS A 764 19.18 -12.19 -8.18
CA LYS A 764 18.89 -10.83 -7.73
C LYS A 764 18.36 -10.81 -6.28
N SER A 765 17.57 -11.80 -5.85
CA SER A 765 17.02 -11.85 -4.49
C SER A 765 18.10 -12.12 -3.42
N ILE A 766 19.13 -12.87 -3.73
CA ILE A 766 20.24 -13.21 -2.81
C ILE A 766 21.48 -12.33 -2.98
N GLU A 767 21.54 -11.48 -3.99
CA GLU A 767 22.73 -10.73 -4.42
C GLU A 767 23.43 -9.99 -3.28
N GLN A 768 22.68 -9.36 -2.36
CA GLN A 768 23.27 -8.63 -1.23
C GLN A 768 24.01 -9.54 -0.24
N TYR A 769 23.77 -10.84 -0.25
CA TYR A 769 24.34 -11.82 0.66
C TYR A 769 25.44 -12.68 0.02
N VAL A 770 25.62 -12.58 -1.31
CA VAL A 770 26.68 -13.30 -2.02
C VAL A 770 27.97 -12.48 -1.97
N HIS A 771 28.93 -12.93 -1.20
CA HIS A 771 30.27 -12.34 -1.07
C HIS A 771 31.30 -13.32 -1.61
N GLU A 772 32.34 -12.80 -2.32
CA GLU A 772 33.47 -13.61 -2.83
C GLU A 772 34.38 -14.10 -1.71
#